data_6f9e3ce0fc3c5da085e67f66c0c66515
#
_entry.id   6f9e3ce0fc3c5da085e67f66c0c66515
#
_cell.length_a   1.000
_cell.length_b   1.000
_cell.length_c   1.000
_cell.angle_alpha   90.00
_cell.angle_beta   90.00
_cell.angle_gamma   90.00
#
_symmetry.space_group_name_H-M   'P 1'
#
loop_
_entity.id
_entity.type
_entity.pdbx_description
1 polymer ?
#
loop_
_entity_poly.entity_id
_entity_poly.type
_entity_poly.pdbx_seq_one_letter_code
_entity_poly.pdbx_strand_id
1 'polypeptide(L)'
;MATETLPSSLDEVEALVHQLYKAGPPQQVSKIQETLQKLQRSPAGWELANGLLGSNSENVKFFGALTFTIKLNTDSQSLKDDDAQIVLQQIIGWLIKCLNSGCGPLVVRKLCTTLVTYFLHFSGSWARCISHLTYCLCLGEAVPYHKIEDAPTMAVLAQNLPDDKSLAILWFSATLVEEVGKTDSNSMKQHKFHEYVVQNVEDIVTILTKGIVNTTGVPINTKVRQESMKCFQSWVLYSHRAFLDAAIVLDPLRTLTQPALMLIIDNDLYEITVELFADILANYSSFLSENDFTMLYDLFSSSWAQERYAKLIQGDFDFDSVQFGQFLLSFGDATVQDLAQNISTDSRSQQILSALVGLLGADGYIVNEDKIFVPAVEFWAVYLETVLDLSYNVDASPPWLPAARSVLMQAIEKCWQKMQFPPKHEFSSWDSNERAAFKDARRDVGDLIQQSCMLLGLPLVSSFVDLILKSVEKGNAWGELEASLTCLAEFQDYIKEESDEYLDKVFGSPLFSMLTRSDSTVPSRTRQAFLMVINGYPEYFERHTQHLPSALNLMFSMLHSPTLARVTSKSIAMLCSSCRKVLVPELAAFLQQYSEINRENSVESYAKEGVIGAIASIIEAMPNDESKLDPLRQLLEFVQRDHERSLHLLSTQFTNAASNTQVPDGQVAADEVELTAIRCLISIGKGLQVPADTPVDLNTSENNYSYWKNGNGRGIQVQVLNILTAANEAFPGHGEVTEEISHVFRTGLVETDGPFAFPPEDVAKFIFRSNYQTPRVITVINTACSLINSCNTTLDERNNQVSSALLTWVSGLMEAINHEPSNDPEISQPSIEFLHRLISTPKNLHILLNHEPKSSLEHIFMFTLKALTGRDPLPKQSAAEFWASFVSLPTNNPDTHVQQAITNALQHLGPLLAQALIYNMGGAAARSELDKLSDPLRKLVVSQVRAKSWLEAALMDGNFPSDKVDQKEKMVFLTKVMNLRGARGTNSVVREFWLACRGSNFAYVS
;
A
#
# COMPACT_ATOMS: atom_id res chain seq x y z
N MET A 1 11.87 38.84 32.20
CA MET A 1 11.62 37.43 32.57
C MET A 1 10.96 37.45 33.94
N ALA A 2 9.64 37.31 34.01
CA ALA A 2 8.96 37.12 35.28
C ALA A 2 9.30 35.72 35.76
N THR A 3 9.90 35.59 36.93
CA THR A 3 10.08 34.30 37.63
C THR A 3 8.71 33.67 37.84
N GLU A 4 8.38 32.64 37.09
CA GLU A 4 7.17 31.87 37.31
C GLU A 4 7.25 31.21 38.68
N THR A 5 6.52 31.74 39.64
CA THR A 5 6.37 31.09 40.96
C THR A 5 5.56 29.81 40.77
N LEU A 6 6.17 28.67 41.04
CA LEU A 6 5.45 27.39 41.14
C LEU A 6 4.34 27.50 42.18
N PRO A 7 3.18 26.91 41.98
CA PRO A 7 2.11 26.84 42.97
C PRO A 7 2.65 26.38 44.32
N SER A 8 2.26 27.08 45.36
CA SER A 8 2.77 26.88 46.74
C SER A 8 1.77 26.14 47.63
N SER A 9 0.52 26.02 47.17
CA SER A 9 -0.55 25.34 47.89
C SER A 9 -1.32 24.34 47.06
N LEU A 10 -1.96 23.36 47.71
CA LEU A 10 -2.79 22.36 47.07
C LEU A 10 -3.96 23.01 46.29
N ASP A 11 -4.58 24.05 46.88
CA ASP A 11 -5.71 24.78 46.26
C ASP A 11 -5.32 25.45 44.93
N GLU A 12 -4.09 25.96 44.84
CA GLU A 12 -3.57 26.55 43.60
C GLU A 12 -3.35 25.45 42.52
N VAL A 13 -2.90 24.28 42.90
CA VAL A 13 -2.75 23.15 41.98
C VAL A 13 -4.12 22.63 41.52
N GLU A 14 -5.09 22.52 42.41
CA GLU A 14 -6.48 22.16 42.06
C GLU A 14 -7.06 23.15 41.05
N ALA A 15 -6.84 24.44 41.27
CA ALA A 15 -7.29 25.50 40.35
C ALA A 15 -6.67 25.35 38.95
N LEU A 16 -5.36 25.01 38.88
CA LEU A 16 -4.69 24.74 37.60
C LEU A 16 -5.24 23.47 36.92
N VAL A 17 -5.49 22.40 37.65
CA VAL A 17 -6.11 21.19 37.14
C VAL A 17 -7.52 21.49 36.58
N HIS A 18 -8.32 22.26 37.30
CA HIS A 18 -9.63 22.71 36.80
C HIS A 18 -9.52 23.54 35.52
N GLN A 19 -8.48 24.38 35.38
CA GLN A 19 -8.23 25.15 34.16
C GLN A 19 -7.80 24.27 33.00
N LEU A 20 -7.03 23.21 33.27
CA LEU A 20 -6.61 22.25 32.24
C LEU A 20 -7.80 21.57 31.51
N TYR A 21 -8.88 21.29 32.26
CA TYR A 21 -10.09 20.67 31.72
C TYR A 21 -11.12 21.65 31.16
N LYS A 22 -10.84 22.99 31.21
CA LYS A 22 -11.66 23.99 30.56
C LYS A 22 -11.09 24.31 29.17
N ALA A 23 -11.98 24.54 28.20
CA ALA A 23 -11.57 25.00 26.87
C ALA A 23 -10.84 26.33 26.97
N GLY A 24 -9.59 26.39 26.51
CA GLY A 24 -8.74 27.58 26.54
C GLY A 24 -7.81 27.65 25.33
N PRO A 25 -7.11 28.76 25.12
CA PRO A 25 -6.12 28.88 24.05
C PRO A 25 -5.01 27.83 24.18
N PRO A 26 -4.56 27.19 23.06
CA PRO A 26 -3.58 26.10 23.11
C PRO A 26 -2.28 26.44 23.85
N GLN A 27 -1.80 27.68 23.73
CA GLN A 27 -0.59 28.17 24.44
C GLN A 27 -0.76 28.23 25.97
N GLN A 28 -1.95 28.57 26.47
CA GLN A 28 -2.23 28.59 27.89
C GLN A 28 -2.35 27.16 28.45
N VAL A 29 -2.99 26.25 27.71
CA VAL A 29 -3.09 24.83 28.08
C VAL A 29 -1.70 24.19 28.15
N SER A 30 -0.84 24.42 27.16
CA SER A 30 0.54 23.93 27.14
C SER A 30 1.35 24.41 28.36
N LYS A 31 1.20 25.69 28.73
CA LYS A 31 1.88 26.28 29.88
C LYS A 31 1.44 25.68 31.21
N ILE A 32 0.12 25.45 31.37
CA ILE A 32 -0.43 24.79 32.54
C ILE A 32 0.10 23.34 32.62
N GLN A 33 0.12 22.63 31.50
CA GLN A 33 0.65 21.26 31.45
C GLN A 33 2.13 21.20 31.87
N GLU A 34 2.98 22.10 31.36
CA GLU A 34 4.39 22.16 31.76
C GLU A 34 4.55 22.41 33.26
N THR A 35 3.77 23.31 33.81
CA THR A 35 3.82 23.63 35.25
C THR A 35 3.41 22.43 36.10
N LEU A 36 2.31 21.79 35.72
CA LEU A 36 1.82 20.59 36.42
C LEU A 36 2.80 19.42 36.29
N GLN A 37 3.42 19.21 35.12
CA GLN A 37 4.43 18.16 34.94
C GLN A 37 5.68 18.39 35.79
N LYS A 38 6.13 19.63 35.94
CA LYS A 38 7.26 19.97 36.84
C LYS A 38 6.93 19.62 38.29
N LEU A 39 5.72 19.91 38.74
CA LEU A 39 5.28 19.57 40.09
C LEU A 39 5.18 18.05 40.31
N GLN A 40 4.61 17.35 39.36
CA GLN A 40 4.48 15.88 39.40
C GLN A 40 5.84 15.20 39.52
N ARG A 41 6.87 15.69 38.82
CA ARG A 41 8.24 15.14 38.87
C ARG A 41 9.05 15.62 40.04
N SER A 42 8.58 16.61 40.81
CA SER A 42 9.30 17.11 41.99
C SER A 42 9.33 16.10 43.13
N PRO A 43 10.23 16.22 44.12
CA PRO A 43 10.23 15.38 45.32
C PRO A 43 8.90 15.41 46.08
N ALA A 44 8.21 16.57 46.12
CA ALA A 44 6.91 16.73 46.72
C ALA A 44 5.76 16.04 45.96
N GLY A 45 6.01 15.46 44.79
CA GLY A 45 5.00 14.82 43.93
C GLY A 45 4.24 13.67 44.64
N TRP A 46 4.85 12.96 45.57
CA TRP A 46 4.18 11.92 46.35
C TRP A 46 3.11 12.48 47.33
N GLU A 47 3.44 13.58 48.03
CA GLU A 47 2.50 14.30 48.90
C GLU A 47 1.39 14.98 48.08
N LEU A 48 1.76 15.57 46.96
CA LEU A 48 0.82 16.15 46.00
C LEU A 48 -0.20 15.13 45.48
N ALA A 49 0.23 13.93 45.10
CA ALA A 49 -0.66 12.86 44.67
C ALA A 49 -1.68 12.49 45.75
N ASN A 50 -1.22 12.31 46.99
CA ASN A 50 -2.07 12.04 48.14
C ASN A 50 -3.07 13.18 48.43
N GLY A 51 -2.61 14.43 48.38
CA GLY A 51 -3.47 15.58 48.61
C GLY A 51 -4.57 15.73 47.56
N LEU A 52 -4.24 15.59 46.30
CA LEU A 52 -5.19 15.72 45.18
C LEU A 52 -6.26 14.61 45.15
N LEU A 53 -5.93 13.39 45.60
CA LEU A 53 -6.90 12.30 45.76
C LEU A 53 -7.90 12.57 46.91
N GLY A 54 -7.58 13.47 47.80
CA GLY A 54 -8.49 13.94 48.87
C GLY A 54 -9.53 14.97 48.39
N SER A 55 -9.39 15.53 47.20
CA SER A 55 -10.31 16.54 46.64
C SER A 55 -11.73 15.99 46.42
N ASN A 56 -12.75 16.85 46.35
CA ASN A 56 -14.10 16.44 45.95
C ASN A 56 -14.29 16.32 44.42
N SER A 57 -13.39 16.86 43.64
CA SER A 57 -13.49 16.87 42.17
C SER A 57 -12.91 15.59 41.57
N GLU A 58 -13.67 14.90 40.72
CA GLU A 58 -13.20 13.68 40.05
C GLU A 58 -12.00 13.96 39.13
N ASN A 59 -11.98 15.08 38.42
CA ASN A 59 -10.85 15.45 37.57
C ASN A 59 -9.57 15.66 38.38
N VAL A 60 -9.67 16.25 39.57
CA VAL A 60 -8.55 16.45 40.46
C VAL A 60 -8.08 15.11 41.06
N LYS A 61 -9.00 14.25 41.46
CA LYS A 61 -8.65 12.87 41.90
C LYS A 61 -7.96 12.07 40.79
N PHE A 62 -8.48 12.16 39.58
CA PHE A 62 -7.85 11.52 38.42
C PHE A 62 -6.41 12.01 38.21
N PHE A 63 -6.20 13.33 38.32
CA PHE A 63 -4.88 13.92 38.22
C PHE A 63 -3.95 13.48 39.37
N GLY A 64 -4.48 13.29 40.56
CA GLY A 64 -3.76 12.71 41.71
C GLY A 64 -3.31 11.29 41.43
N ALA A 65 -4.19 10.44 40.91
CA ALA A 65 -3.83 9.07 40.48
C ALA A 65 -2.78 9.05 39.35
N LEU A 66 -2.91 9.97 38.39
CA LEU A 66 -1.92 10.15 37.34
C LEU A 66 -0.55 10.58 37.89
N THR A 67 -0.55 11.42 38.94
CA THR A 67 0.69 11.86 39.59
C THR A 67 1.41 10.68 40.25
N PHE A 68 0.70 9.75 40.91
CA PHE A 68 1.28 8.50 41.39
C PHE A 68 1.90 7.67 40.27
N THR A 69 1.21 7.53 39.12
CA THR A 69 1.75 6.82 37.94
C THR A 69 3.06 7.45 37.47
N ILE A 70 3.14 8.79 37.38
CA ILE A 70 4.35 9.51 36.95
C ILE A 70 5.46 9.32 37.97
N LYS A 71 5.18 9.41 39.27
CA LYS A 71 6.19 9.20 40.31
C LYS A 71 6.74 7.77 40.32
N LEU A 72 5.88 6.76 40.16
CA LEU A 72 6.33 5.38 40.02
C LEU A 72 7.26 5.19 38.82
N ASN A 73 6.96 5.81 37.67
CA ASN A 73 7.81 5.69 36.49
C ASN A 73 9.15 6.48 36.61
N THR A 74 9.18 7.58 37.36
CA THR A 74 10.39 8.40 37.48
C THR A 74 11.29 8.01 38.65
N ASP A 75 10.70 7.63 39.79
CA ASP A 75 11.42 7.53 41.06
C ASP A 75 11.46 6.11 41.65
N SER A 76 10.88 5.09 40.94
CA SER A 76 10.80 3.71 41.45
C SER A 76 12.16 3.12 41.84
N GLN A 77 13.22 3.45 41.13
CA GLN A 77 14.58 2.95 41.40
C GLN A 77 15.17 3.52 42.67
N SER A 78 14.66 4.64 43.20
CA SER A 78 15.14 5.28 44.43
C SER A 78 14.37 4.82 45.67
N LEU A 79 13.22 4.13 45.52
CA LEU A 79 12.41 3.64 46.61
C LEU A 79 13.02 2.35 47.21
N LYS A 80 13.15 2.31 48.53
CA LYS A 80 13.48 1.09 49.26
C LYS A 80 12.22 0.19 49.38
N ASP A 81 12.41 -1.09 49.63
CA ASP A 81 11.31 -2.05 49.70
C ASP A 81 10.23 -1.65 50.73
N ASP A 82 10.60 -1.14 51.90
CA ASP A 82 9.67 -0.66 52.91
C ASP A 82 8.85 0.55 52.46
N ASP A 83 9.51 1.50 51.81
CA ASP A 83 8.87 2.70 51.27
C ASP A 83 7.92 2.34 50.11
N ALA A 84 8.34 1.41 49.26
CA ALA A 84 7.49 0.86 48.19
C ALA A 84 6.22 0.19 48.73
N GLN A 85 6.32 -0.59 49.82
CA GLN A 85 5.16 -1.18 50.49
C GLN A 85 4.19 -0.12 51.08
N ILE A 86 4.72 0.99 51.61
CA ILE A 86 3.91 2.12 52.07
C ILE A 86 3.14 2.74 50.90
N VAL A 87 3.80 2.96 49.76
CA VAL A 87 3.16 3.48 48.55
C VAL A 87 2.07 2.53 48.08
N LEU A 88 2.29 1.22 48.03
CA LEU A 88 1.26 0.24 47.67
C LEU A 88 0.01 0.36 48.58
N GLN A 89 0.21 0.40 49.89
CA GLN A 89 -0.89 0.55 50.87
C GLN A 89 -1.64 1.88 50.68
N GLN A 90 -0.94 2.97 50.37
CA GLN A 90 -1.57 4.26 50.07
C GLN A 90 -2.45 4.19 48.81
N ILE A 91 -1.98 3.59 47.74
CA ILE A 91 -2.75 3.49 46.48
C ILE A 91 -3.97 2.61 46.67
N ILE A 92 -3.81 1.43 47.34
CA ILE A 92 -4.93 0.52 47.68
C ILE A 92 -5.92 1.24 48.62
N GLY A 93 -5.43 1.96 49.64
CA GLY A 93 -6.27 2.75 50.54
C GLY A 93 -7.10 3.81 49.83
N TRP A 94 -6.51 4.52 48.82
CA TRP A 94 -7.25 5.46 48.00
C TRP A 94 -8.28 4.76 47.09
N LEU A 95 -7.96 3.60 46.57
CA LEU A 95 -8.91 2.82 45.78
C LEU A 95 -10.13 2.42 46.63
N ILE A 96 -9.90 1.92 47.83
CA ILE A 96 -10.97 1.58 48.76
C ILE A 96 -11.81 2.82 49.13
N LYS A 97 -11.16 3.94 49.41
CA LYS A 97 -11.84 5.20 49.73
C LYS A 97 -12.71 5.70 48.57
N CYS A 98 -12.17 5.66 47.35
CA CYS A 98 -12.92 6.04 46.16
C CYS A 98 -14.13 5.13 45.91
N LEU A 99 -13.98 3.81 46.05
CA LEU A 99 -15.09 2.87 45.94
C LEU A 99 -16.18 3.14 47.02
N ASN A 100 -15.77 3.28 48.27
CA ASN A 100 -16.72 3.55 49.37
C ASN A 100 -17.42 4.92 49.26
N SER A 101 -16.80 5.92 48.62
CA SER A 101 -17.40 7.24 48.38
C SER A 101 -18.19 7.32 47.04
N GLY A 102 -18.30 6.21 46.28
CA GLY A 102 -19.04 6.19 45.02
C GLY A 102 -18.39 7.00 43.90
N CYS A 103 -17.06 7.13 43.85
CA CYS A 103 -16.36 7.79 42.76
C CYS A 103 -16.65 7.09 41.42
N GLY A 104 -16.70 7.87 40.35
CA GLY A 104 -16.93 7.38 38.98
C GLY A 104 -15.84 6.43 38.46
N PRO A 105 -16.18 5.66 37.40
CA PRO A 105 -15.29 4.65 36.83
C PRO A 105 -13.93 5.23 36.35
N LEU A 106 -13.88 6.49 35.95
CA LEU A 106 -12.68 7.14 35.47
C LEU A 106 -11.55 7.15 36.51
N VAL A 107 -11.87 7.52 37.75
CA VAL A 107 -10.89 7.57 38.85
C VAL A 107 -10.49 6.16 39.27
N VAL A 108 -11.47 5.26 39.40
CA VAL A 108 -11.23 3.88 39.81
C VAL A 108 -10.34 3.15 38.84
N ARG A 109 -10.63 3.21 37.54
CA ARG A 109 -9.79 2.63 36.47
C ARG A 109 -8.38 3.23 36.46
N LYS A 110 -8.23 4.55 36.69
CA LYS A 110 -6.91 5.17 36.76
C LYS A 110 -6.11 4.67 37.97
N LEU A 111 -6.73 4.47 39.10
CA LEU A 111 -6.07 3.85 40.26
C LEU A 111 -5.68 2.41 40.00
N CYS A 112 -6.52 1.62 39.32
CA CYS A 112 -6.17 0.27 38.88
C CYS A 112 -4.93 0.30 37.93
N THR A 113 -4.89 1.21 36.96
CA THR A 113 -3.71 1.42 36.09
C THR A 113 -2.47 1.80 36.90
N THR A 114 -2.62 2.63 37.93
CA THR A 114 -1.53 3.02 38.83
C THR A 114 -0.98 1.82 39.60
N LEU A 115 -1.87 0.93 40.07
CA LEU A 115 -1.48 -0.34 40.74
C LEU A 115 -0.77 -1.29 39.77
N VAL A 116 -1.18 -1.33 38.49
CA VAL A 116 -0.46 -2.07 37.44
C VAL A 116 0.93 -1.49 37.23
N THR A 117 1.05 -0.15 37.16
CA THR A 117 2.36 0.51 37.07
C THR A 117 3.24 0.13 38.26
N TYR A 118 2.68 0.09 39.49
CA TYR A 118 3.39 -0.38 40.67
C TYR A 118 3.88 -1.84 40.51
N PHE A 119 3.01 -2.72 40.00
CA PHE A 119 3.39 -4.13 39.75
C PHE A 119 4.55 -4.24 38.77
N LEU A 120 4.56 -3.47 37.68
CA LEU A 120 5.63 -3.47 36.69
C LEU A 120 7.00 -3.09 37.27
N HIS A 121 7.03 -2.24 38.32
CA HIS A 121 8.29 -1.87 38.99
C HIS A 121 8.65 -2.79 40.17
N PHE A 122 7.67 -3.37 40.88
CA PHE A 122 7.84 -4.09 42.13
C PHE A 122 7.18 -5.47 42.12
N SER A 123 7.11 -6.16 40.98
CA SER A 123 6.43 -7.45 40.83
C SER A 123 6.96 -8.53 41.78
N GLY A 124 8.25 -8.55 42.09
CA GLY A 124 8.85 -9.49 43.07
C GLY A 124 8.37 -9.27 44.50
N SER A 125 8.05 -8.03 44.87
CA SER A 125 7.55 -7.67 46.22
C SER A 125 6.00 -7.76 46.33
N TRP A 126 5.30 -8.03 45.22
CA TRP A 126 3.85 -8.12 45.14
C TRP A 126 3.37 -9.21 44.16
N ALA A 127 3.95 -10.39 44.25
CA ALA A 127 3.75 -11.48 43.30
C ALA A 127 2.29 -11.97 43.17
N ARG A 128 1.55 -12.11 44.29
CA ARG A 128 0.13 -12.50 44.32
C ARG A 128 -0.76 -11.26 44.45
N CYS A 129 -0.67 -10.40 43.47
CA CYS A 129 -1.31 -9.07 43.48
C CYS A 129 -2.84 -9.16 43.47
N ILE A 130 -3.45 -10.11 42.73
CA ILE A 130 -4.91 -10.28 42.65
C ILE A 130 -5.47 -10.74 43.97
N SER A 131 -4.90 -11.78 44.60
CA SER A 131 -5.31 -12.24 45.90
C SER A 131 -5.20 -11.16 46.96
N HIS A 132 -4.07 -10.47 47.03
CA HIS A 132 -3.83 -9.41 48.01
C HIS A 132 -4.82 -8.26 47.87
N LEU A 133 -5.00 -7.76 46.64
CA LEU A 133 -5.93 -6.68 46.38
C LEU A 133 -7.37 -7.07 46.70
N THR A 134 -7.77 -8.28 46.31
CA THR A 134 -9.11 -8.84 46.67
C THR A 134 -9.30 -8.90 48.16
N TYR A 135 -8.28 -9.36 48.91
CA TYR A 135 -8.33 -9.42 50.37
C TYR A 135 -8.51 -8.04 51.02
N CYS A 136 -7.70 -7.05 50.56
CA CYS A 136 -7.84 -5.66 51.04
C CYS A 136 -9.24 -5.08 50.75
N LEU A 137 -9.77 -5.33 49.54
CA LEU A 137 -11.12 -4.87 49.18
C LEU A 137 -12.22 -5.53 50.01
N CYS A 138 -12.09 -6.81 50.32
CA CYS A 138 -13.03 -7.52 51.23
C CYS A 138 -12.99 -6.95 52.63
N LEU A 139 -11.81 -6.72 53.19
CA LEU A 139 -11.64 -6.12 54.52
C LEU A 139 -12.11 -4.65 54.58
N GLY A 140 -12.02 -3.92 53.47
CA GLY A 140 -12.27 -2.48 53.41
C GLY A 140 -11.12 -1.64 53.98
N GLU A 141 -9.93 -2.20 54.12
CA GLU A 141 -8.70 -1.53 54.54
C GLU A 141 -7.47 -2.07 53.80
N ALA A 142 -6.47 -1.23 53.64
CA ALA A 142 -5.21 -1.62 53.01
C ALA A 142 -4.27 -2.24 54.01
N VAL A 143 -4.06 -3.55 53.94
CA VAL A 143 -3.14 -4.31 54.79
C VAL A 143 -1.78 -4.53 54.11
N PRO A 144 -0.68 -4.69 54.88
CA PRO A 144 0.63 -5.03 54.30
C PRO A 144 0.58 -6.37 53.55
N TYR A 145 1.37 -6.50 52.46
CA TYR A 145 1.35 -7.68 51.58
C TYR A 145 1.64 -9.01 52.29
N HIS A 146 2.54 -9.03 53.29
CA HIS A 146 2.86 -10.23 54.03
C HIS A 146 1.66 -10.85 54.78
N LYS A 147 0.61 -10.05 55.06
CA LYS A 147 -0.63 -10.55 55.71
C LYS A 147 -1.51 -11.38 54.78
N ILE A 148 -1.12 -11.57 53.54
CA ILE A 148 -1.85 -12.46 52.61
C ILE A 148 -1.84 -13.92 53.07
N GLU A 149 -0.84 -14.30 53.89
CA GLU A 149 -0.79 -15.64 54.47
C GLU A 149 -1.93 -15.94 55.47
N ASP A 150 -2.50 -14.89 56.06
CA ASP A 150 -3.65 -14.95 56.95
C ASP A 150 -5.01 -14.87 56.21
N ALA A 151 -4.99 -14.66 54.88
CA ALA A 151 -6.19 -14.45 54.09
C ALA A 151 -7.02 -15.76 53.94
N PRO A 152 -8.35 -15.65 53.92
CA PRO A 152 -9.22 -16.77 53.52
C PRO A 152 -8.89 -17.23 52.09
N THR A 153 -9.36 -18.43 51.73
CA THR A 153 -9.19 -18.92 50.34
C THR A 153 -9.82 -17.96 49.31
N MET A 154 -9.27 -17.92 48.15
CA MET A 154 -9.74 -17.03 47.08
C MET A 154 -11.23 -17.24 46.77
N ALA A 155 -11.73 -18.46 46.83
CA ALA A 155 -13.15 -18.81 46.67
C ALA A 155 -14.06 -18.08 47.68
N VAL A 156 -13.64 -18.02 48.96
CA VAL A 156 -14.39 -17.32 50.02
C VAL A 156 -14.32 -15.79 49.80
N LEU A 157 -13.16 -15.29 49.43
CA LEU A 157 -12.99 -13.87 49.12
C LEU A 157 -13.87 -13.43 47.93
N ALA A 158 -13.85 -14.19 46.86
CA ALA A 158 -14.65 -13.89 45.67
C ALA A 158 -16.16 -13.89 45.94
N GLN A 159 -16.64 -14.85 46.76
CA GLN A 159 -18.07 -14.91 47.15
C GLN A 159 -18.51 -13.69 47.94
N ASN A 160 -17.67 -13.20 48.84
CA ASN A 160 -17.99 -12.07 49.72
C ASN A 160 -17.70 -10.71 49.13
N LEU A 161 -17.13 -10.62 47.92
CA LEU A 161 -16.77 -9.35 47.24
C LEU A 161 -18.01 -8.67 46.70
N PRO A 162 -18.33 -7.42 47.08
CA PRO A 162 -19.42 -6.63 46.49
C PRO A 162 -19.18 -6.33 45.01
N ASP A 163 -20.25 -6.02 44.27
CA ASP A 163 -20.20 -5.83 42.79
C ASP A 163 -19.28 -4.70 42.38
N ASP A 164 -19.31 -3.55 43.04
CA ASP A 164 -18.45 -2.38 42.77
C ASP A 164 -16.96 -2.74 42.95
N LYS A 165 -16.65 -3.52 43.97
CA LYS A 165 -15.30 -4.02 44.24
C LYS A 165 -14.91 -5.13 43.29
N SER A 166 -15.86 -5.98 42.84
CA SER A 166 -15.64 -6.97 41.78
C SER A 166 -15.24 -6.28 40.47
N LEU A 167 -15.92 -5.17 40.09
CA LEU A 167 -15.54 -4.38 38.93
C LEU A 167 -14.10 -3.84 39.00
N ALA A 168 -13.68 -3.34 40.18
CA ALA A 168 -12.33 -2.83 40.33
C ALA A 168 -11.26 -3.94 40.16
N ILE A 169 -11.49 -5.16 40.69
CA ILE A 169 -10.57 -6.29 40.48
C ILE A 169 -10.53 -6.70 39.00
N LEU A 170 -11.68 -6.77 38.35
CA LEU A 170 -11.74 -7.11 36.91
C LEU A 170 -10.98 -6.07 36.05
N TRP A 171 -11.15 -4.79 36.32
CA TRP A 171 -10.42 -3.73 35.61
C TRP A 171 -8.90 -3.79 35.90
N PHE A 172 -8.51 -4.01 37.16
CA PHE A 172 -7.13 -4.20 37.53
C PHE A 172 -6.51 -5.40 36.77
N SER A 173 -7.20 -6.54 36.79
CA SER A 173 -6.71 -7.80 36.24
C SER A 173 -6.62 -7.77 34.71
N ALA A 174 -7.59 -7.17 34.05
CA ALA A 174 -7.53 -6.95 32.59
C ALA A 174 -6.36 -6.03 32.21
N THR A 175 -6.26 -4.86 32.86
CA THR A 175 -5.17 -3.90 32.63
C THR A 175 -3.79 -4.52 32.92
N LEU A 176 -3.68 -5.38 33.92
CA LEU A 176 -2.44 -6.07 34.28
C LEU A 176 -1.88 -6.87 33.11
N VAL A 177 -2.69 -7.74 32.51
CA VAL A 177 -2.25 -8.60 31.41
C VAL A 177 -2.08 -7.83 30.11
N GLU A 178 -2.88 -6.79 29.87
CA GLU A 178 -2.73 -5.90 28.72
C GLU A 178 -1.41 -5.11 28.75
N GLU A 179 -1.02 -4.57 29.89
CA GLU A 179 0.23 -3.81 30.03
C GLU A 179 1.46 -4.74 30.05
N VAL A 180 1.39 -5.88 30.73
CA VAL A 180 2.48 -6.86 30.71
C VAL A 180 2.65 -7.45 29.30
N GLY A 181 1.56 -7.70 28.58
CA GLY A 181 1.61 -8.20 27.19
C GLY A 181 2.22 -7.23 26.17
N LYS A 182 2.29 -5.94 26.49
CA LYS A 182 2.99 -4.93 25.63
C LYS A 182 4.49 -4.94 25.83
N THR A 183 5.00 -5.57 26.88
CA THR A 183 6.44 -5.61 27.15
C THR A 183 7.10 -6.65 26.25
N ASP A 184 8.30 -6.31 25.71
CA ASP A 184 9.01 -7.20 24.78
C ASP A 184 9.60 -8.41 25.53
N SER A 185 9.26 -9.63 25.13
CA SER A 185 9.63 -10.88 25.80
C SER A 185 11.14 -11.19 25.77
N ASN A 186 11.93 -10.45 25.02
CA ASN A 186 13.35 -10.74 24.77
C ASN A 186 14.33 -10.23 25.86
N SER A 187 13.88 -9.49 26.87
CA SER A 187 14.77 -9.03 27.94
C SER A 187 14.66 -9.85 29.22
N MET A 188 15.79 -10.18 29.87
CA MET A 188 15.82 -10.97 31.11
C MET A 188 15.02 -10.37 32.28
N LYS A 189 14.80 -9.05 32.31
CA LYS A 189 13.97 -8.41 33.34
C LYS A 189 12.47 -8.66 33.10
N GLN A 190 12.09 -8.88 31.86
CA GLN A 190 10.69 -9.03 31.43
C GLN A 190 10.19 -10.45 31.63
N HIS A 191 11.05 -11.49 31.55
CA HIS A 191 10.69 -12.84 31.92
C HIS A 191 10.13 -12.97 33.34
N LYS A 192 10.62 -12.16 34.29
CA LYS A 192 10.13 -12.19 35.69
C LYS A 192 8.71 -11.69 35.82
N PHE A 193 8.23 -10.74 35.00
CA PHE A 193 6.84 -10.29 35.05
C PHE A 193 5.87 -11.44 34.71
N HIS A 194 6.18 -12.17 33.66
CA HIS A 194 5.38 -13.31 33.23
C HIS A 194 5.29 -14.41 34.32
N GLU A 195 6.39 -14.72 34.99
CA GLU A 195 6.41 -15.68 36.12
C GLU A 195 5.48 -15.26 37.25
N TYR A 196 5.43 -13.96 37.57
CA TYR A 196 4.54 -13.45 38.62
C TYR A 196 3.08 -13.35 38.15
N VAL A 197 2.83 -13.03 36.88
CA VAL A 197 1.46 -13.04 36.35
C VAL A 197 0.88 -14.45 36.37
N VAL A 198 1.66 -15.49 36.04
CA VAL A 198 1.25 -16.91 36.10
C VAL A 198 0.75 -17.30 37.49
N GLN A 199 1.35 -16.78 38.56
CA GLN A 199 0.92 -17.07 39.95
C GLN A 199 -0.49 -16.56 40.28
N ASN A 200 -1.05 -15.67 39.45
CA ASN A 200 -2.38 -15.08 39.63
C ASN A 200 -3.48 -15.72 38.75
N VAL A 201 -3.14 -16.71 37.91
CA VAL A 201 -4.09 -17.32 36.95
C VAL A 201 -5.26 -18.00 37.68
N GLU A 202 -4.99 -18.82 38.70
CA GLU A 202 -6.06 -19.49 39.48
C GLU A 202 -6.93 -18.50 40.26
N ASP A 203 -6.31 -17.43 40.77
CA ASP A 203 -7.00 -16.37 41.49
C ASP A 203 -8.01 -15.64 40.59
N ILE A 204 -7.59 -15.28 39.37
CA ILE A 204 -8.48 -14.61 38.41
C ILE A 204 -9.55 -15.56 37.86
N VAL A 205 -9.25 -16.82 37.61
CA VAL A 205 -10.23 -17.82 37.18
C VAL A 205 -11.34 -17.97 38.24
N THR A 206 -10.98 -17.94 39.54
CA THR A 206 -11.95 -17.97 40.62
C THR A 206 -12.89 -16.77 40.63
N ILE A 207 -12.38 -15.58 40.34
CA ILE A 207 -13.21 -14.35 40.22
C ILE A 207 -14.10 -14.40 38.97
N LEU A 208 -13.53 -14.79 37.82
CA LEU A 208 -14.27 -14.91 36.56
C LEU A 208 -15.38 -15.96 36.65
N THR A 209 -15.16 -17.08 37.39
CA THR A 209 -16.18 -18.10 37.64
C THR A 209 -17.41 -17.51 38.31
N LYS A 210 -17.26 -16.60 39.26
CA LYS A 210 -18.38 -15.89 39.87
C LYS A 210 -19.22 -15.13 38.86
N GLY A 211 -18.55 -14.37 37.97
CA GLY A 211 -19.25 -13.55 36.97
C GLY A 211 -19.85 -14.33 35.80
N ILE A 212 -19.19 -15.42 35.38
CA ILE A 212 -19.56 -16.20 34.20
C ILE A 212 -20.53 -17.33 34.56
N VAL A 213 -20.20 -18.13 35.57
CA VAL A 213 -20.94 -19.38 35.93
C VAL A 213 -22.12 -19.13 36.85
N ASN A 214 -22.12 -18.05 37.64
CA ASN A 214 -23.16 -17.75 38.64
C ASN A 214 -23.50 -18.94 39.59
N THR A 215 -22.50 -19.45 40.28
CA THR A 215 -22.64 -20.62 41.19
C THR A 215 -23.55 -20.40 42.39
N THR A 216 -23.88 -19.16 42.72
CA THR A 216 -24.63 -18.80 43.94
C THR A 216 -26.13 -18.72 43.73
N GLY A 217 -26.62 -18.73 42.46
CA GLY A 217 -28.05 -18.57 42.15
C GLY A 217 -28.62 -17.20 42.49
N VAL A 218 -27.80 -16.26 42.97
CA VAL A 218 -28.19 -14.87 43.21
C VAL A 218 -28.00 -14.09 41.90
N PRO A 219 -28.95 -13.23 41.49
CA PRO A 219 -28.75 -12.39 40.28
C PRO A 219 -27.50 -11.54 40.44
N ILE A 220 -26.56 -11.69 39.51
CA ILE A 220 -25.33 -10.87 39.42
C ILE A 220 -25.62 -9.67 38.50
N ASN A 221 -25.04 -8.53 38.85
CA ASN A 221 -25.17 -7.32 38.03
C ASN A 221 -24.62 -7.58 36.60
N THR A 222 -25.45 -7.27 35.59
CA THR A 222 -25.08 -7.45 34.17
C THR A 222 -23.74 -6.82 33.81
N LYS A 223 -23.42 -5.66 34.43
CA LYS A 223 -22.13 -4.98 34.19
C LYS A 223 -20.94 -5.81 34.72
N VAL A 224 -21.09 -6.50 35.87
CA VAL A 224 -20.05 -7.38 36.39
C VAL A 224 -19.84 -8.57 35.44
N ARG A 225 -20.93 -9.12 34.90
CA ARG A 225 -20.86 -10.21 33.91
C ARG A 225 -20.17 -9.77 32.62
N GLN A 226 -20.53 -8.61 32.10
CA GLN A 226 -19.90 -8.02 30.90
C GLN A 226 -18.40 -7.77 31.13
N GLU A 227 -18.02 -7.13 32.24
CA GLU A 227 -16.61 -6.88 32.54
C GLU A 227 -15.84 -8.19 32.85
N SER A 228 -16.50 -9.22 33.34
CA SER A 228 -15.89 -10.56 33.47
C SER A 228 -15.56 -11.16 32.12
N MET A 229 -16.45 -11.05 31.14
CA MET A 229 -16.18 -11.51 29.76
C MET A 229 -15.03 -10.74 29.11
N LYS A 230 -14.97 -9.41 29.27
CA LYS A 230 -13.84 -8.58 28.78
C LYS A 230 -12.52 -8.96 29.43
N CYS A 231 -12.55 -9.16 30.76
CA CYS A 231 -11.37 -9.59 31.48
C CYS A 231 -10.91 -10.98 31.01
N PHE A 232 -11.84 -11.90 30.79
CA PHE A 232 -11.55 -13.23 30.25
C PHE A 232 -10.88 -13.12 28.87
N GLN A 233 -11.40 -12.29 27.98
CA GLN A 233 -10.78 -12.01 26.66
C GLN A 233 -9.34 -11.51 26.79
N SER A 234 -9.08 -10.52 27.66
CA SER A 234 -7.72 -10.01 27.89
C SER A 234 -6.76 -11.09 28.39
N TRP A 235 -7.23 -12.00 29.27
CA TRP A 235 -6.42 -13.11 29.76
C TRP A 235 -6.17 -14.19 28.70
N VAL A 236 -7.15 -14.52 27.87
CA VAL A 236 -6.97 -15.45 26.75
C VAL A 236 -5.94 -14.89 25.76
N LEU A 237 -6.07 -13.62 25.38
CA LEU A 237 -5.12 -12.94 24.50
C LEU A 237 -3.70 -12.94 25.06
N TYR A 238 -3.57 -12.62 26.34
CA TYR A 238 -2.28 -12.63 27.03
C TYR A 238 -1.66 -14.04 27.07
N SER A 239 -2.44 -15.05 27.43
CA SER A 239 -1.96 -16.45 27.56
C SER A 239 -1.44 -16.97 26.21
N HIS A 240 -2.09 -16.61 25.12
CA HIS A 240 -1.66 -16.99 23.78
C HIS A 240 -0.32 -16.33 23.38
N ARG A 241 -0.16 -15.02 23.64
CA ARG A 241 1.05 -14.28 23.30
C ARG A 241 2.27 -14.65 24.11
N ALA A 242 2.08 -14.90 25.41
CA ALA A 242 3.19 -15.07 26.36
C ALA A 242 3.56 -16.54 26.58
N PHE A 243 2.61 -17.48 26.46
CA PHE A 243 2.75 -18.86 26.94
C PHE A 243 2.11 -19.89 26.02
N LEU A 244 2.35 -19.82 24.74
CA LEU A 244 1.78 -20.69 23.70
C LEU A 244 1.77 -22.19 24.08
N ASP A 245 2.76 -22.66 24.88
CA ASP A 245 2.94 -24.06 25.23
C ASP A 245 2.76 -24.33 26.74
N ALA A 246 2.32 -23.37 27.56
CA ALA A 246 2.24 -23.52 29.00
C ALA A 246 0.82 -23.93 29.47
N ALA A 247 0.58 -25.22 29.56
CA ALA A 247 -0.67 -25.80 30.08
C ALA A 247 -1.10 -25.21 31.42
N ILE A 248 -0.16 -24.85 32.28
CA ILE A 248 -0.43 -24.25 33.62
C ILE A 248 -1.25 -22.95 33.54
N VAL A 249 -1.13 -22.20 32.45
CA VAL A 249 -1.88 -20.94 32.22
C VAL A 249 -3.16 -21.21 31.46
N LEU A 250 -3.08 -22.02 30.39
CA LEU A 250 -4.18 -22.29 29.47
C LEU A 250 -5.28 -23.15 30.10
N ASP A 251 -4.92 -24.22 30.81
CA ASP A 251 -5.90 -25.19 31.32
C ASP A 251 -6.89 -24.59 32.34
N PRO A 252 -6.48 -23.75 33.31
CA PRO A 252 -7.43 -23.09 34.21
C PRO A 252 -8.39 -22.15 33.45
N LEU A 253 -7.90 -21.38 32.43
CA LEU A 253 -8.74 -20.48 31.63
C LEU A 253 -9.73 -21.26 30.76
N ARG A 254 -9.32 -22.39 30.17
CA ARG A 254 -10.19 -23.27 29.37
C ARG A 254 -11.41 -23.79 30.12
N THR A 255 -11.34 -23.92 31.45
CA THR A 255 -12.50 -24.30 32.26
C THR A 255 -13.67 -23.32 32.14
N LEU A 256 -13.42 -22.08 31.74
CA LEU A 256 -14.43 -21.04 31.57
C LEU A 256 -15.02 -20.98 30.15
N THR A 257 -14.46 -21.68 29.18
CA THR A 257 -14.86 -21.58 27.76
C THR A 257 -16.30 -21.99 27.55
N GLN A 258 -16.69 -23.18 28.03
CA GLN A 258 -18.05 -23.71 27.88
C GLN A 258 -19.09 -22.85 28.60
N PRO A 259 -18.91 -22.51 29.90
CA PRO A 259 -19.82 -21.59 30.56
C PRO A 259 -19.92 -20.20 29.84
N ALA A 260 -18.82 -19.66 29.35
CA ALA A 260 -18.85 -18.41 28.63
C ALA A 260 -19.61 -18.53 27.28
N LEU A 261 -19.42 -19.62 26.53
CA LEU A 261 -20.14 -19.85 25.28
C LEU A 261 -21.66 -19.93 25.51
N MET A 262 -22.10 -20.53 26.64
CA MET A 262 -23.54 -20.62 26.96
C MET A 262 -24.19 -19.24 27.21
N LEU A 263 -23.40 -18.19 27.47
CA LEU A 263 -23.92 -16.83 27.64
C LEU A 263 -24.33 -16.16 26.31
N ILE A 264 -24.01 -16.76 25.18
CA ILE A 264 -24.37 -16.24 23.86
C ILE A 264 -25.89 -16.14 23.66
N ILE A 265 -26.66 -16.94 24.41
CA ILE A 265 -28.13 -16.97 24.35
C ILE A 265 -28.75 -15.82 25.15
N ASP A 266 -27.98 -15.22 26.08
CA ASP A 266 -28.43 -14.09 26.90
C ASP A 266 -28.30 -12.79 26.11
N ASN A 267 -29.42 -12.11 25.83
CA ASN A 267 -29.44 -10.90 25.03
C ASN A 267 -28.56 -9.78 25.59
N ASP A 268 -28.41 -9.65 26.92
CA ASP A 268 -27.58 -8.63 27.55
C ASP A 268 -26.07 -8.91 27.40
N LEU A 269 -25.71 -10.15 27.09
CA LEU A 269 -24.33 -10.61 26.97
C LEU A 269 -23.96 -11.09 25.56
N TYR A 270 -24.93 -11.12 24.66
CA TYR A 270 -24.76 -11.62 23.30
C TYR A 270 -23.57 -10.95 22.57
N GLU A 271 -23.59 -9.62 22.47
CA GLU A 271 -22.57 -8.85 21.76
C GLU A 271 -21.15 -9.21 22.23
N ILE A 272 -20.92 -9.15 23.53
CA ILE A 272 -19.60 -9.38 24.11
C ILE A 272 -19.15 -10.83 23.99
N THR A 273 -20.11 -11.76 24.00
CA THR A 273 -19.83 -13.19 23.89
C THR A 273 -19.48 -13.54 22.44
N VAL A 274 -20.22 -13.02 21.47
CA VAL A 274 -19.94 -13.21 20.05
C VAL A 274 -18.59 -12.60 19.69
N GLU A 275 -18.31 -11.37 20.14
CA GLU A 275 -17.02 -10.70 19.91
C GLU A 275 -15.86 -11.52 20.47
N LEU A 276 -15.99 -12.03 21.72
CA LEU A 276 -14.98 -12.89 22.35
C LEU A 276 -14.70 -14.15 21.52
N PHE A 277 -15.73 -14.88 21.13
CA PHE A 277 -15.54 -16.16 20.44
C PHE A 277 -15.14 -15.96 18.97
N ALA A 278 -15.61 -14.92 18.31
CA ALA A 278 -15.14 -14.55 16.98
C ALA A 278 -13.64 -14.21 17.00
N ASP A 279 -13.17 -13.45 18.00
CA ASP A 279 -11.75 -13.13 18.17
C ASP A 279 -10.90 -14.37 18.49
N ILE A 280 -11.38 -15.25 19.38
CA ILE A 280 -10.69 -16.53 19.70
C ILE A 280 -10.57 -17.39 18.44
N LEU A 281 -11.64 -17.56 17.67
CA LEU A 281 -11.64 -18.36 16.44
C LEU A 281 -10.73 -17.78 15.37
N ALA A 282 -10.77 -16.48 15.18
CA ALA A 282 -9.97 -15.81 14.17
C ALA A 282 -8.46 -15.79 14.49
N ASN A 283 -8.09 -15.64 15.76
CA ASN A 283 -6.71 -15.36 16.14
C ASN A 283 -6.08 -16.44 17.03
N TYR A 284 -6.88 -17.22 17.77
CA TYR A 284 -6.41 -18.11 18.83
C TYR A 284 -7.14 -19.45 18.84
N SER A 285 -7.55 -19.97 17.74
CA SER A 285 -8.38 -21.18 17.61
C SER A 285 -7.80 -22.40 18.36
N SER A 286 -6.48 -22.49 18.51
CA SER A 286 -5.79 -23.51 19.31
C SER A 286 -6.08 -23.44 20.82
N PHE A 287 -6.67 -22.35 21.31
CA PHE A 287 -7.16 -22.22 22.67
C PHE A 287 -8.35 -23.15 22.91
N LEU A 288 -9.19 -23.39 21.91
CA LEU A 288 -10.39 -24.23 22.01
C LEU A 288 -10.03 -25.71 21.94
N SER A 289 -10.77 -26.53 22.73
CA SER A 289 -10.68 -27.98 22.67
C SER A 289 -11.63 -28.58 21.65
N GLU A 290 -11.46 -29.86 21.30
CA GLU A 290 -12.38 -30.59 20.41
C GLU A 290 -13.83 -30.56 20.93
N ASN A 291 -14.03 -30.62 22.26
CA ASN A 291 -15.36 -30.48 22.86
C ASN A 291 -15.97 -29.11 22.63
N ASP A 292 -15.16 -28.04 22.66
CA ASP A 292 -15.64 -26.67 22.41
C ASP A 292 -16.05 -26.49 20.94
N PHE A 293 -15.29 -27.05 20.00
CA PHE A 293 -15.71 -27.10 18.60
C PHE A 293 -16.99 -27.89 18.38
N THR A 294 -17.16 -29.03 19.09
CA THR A 294 -18.41 -29.80 19.04
C THR A 294 -19.59 -28.96 19.54
N MET A 295 -19.45 -28.25 20.66
CA MET A 295 -20.48 -27.32 21.15
C MET A 295 -20.79 -26.18 20.15
N LEU A 296 -19.80 -25.66 19.44
CA LEU A 296 -20.01 -24.66 18.41
C LEU A 296 -20.82 -25.23 17.23
N TYR A 297 -20.54 -26.44 16.78
CA TYR A 297 -21.36 -27.13 15.77
C TYR A 297 -22.82 -27.29 16.23
N ASP A 298 -23.02 -27.71 17.49
CA ASP A 298 -24.37 -27.87 18.04
C ASP A 298 -25.07 -26.50 18.18
N LEU A 299 -24.35 -25.46 18.56
CA LEU A 299 -24.87 -24.09 18.63
C LEU A 299 -25.36 -23.61 17.24
N PHE A 300 -24.53 -23.73 16.20
CA PHE A 300 -24.93 -23.32 14.84
C PHE A 300 -26.08 -24.16 14.27
N SER A 301 -26.27 -25.38 14.75
CA SER A 301 -27.42 -26.24 14.40
C SER A 301 -28.67 -25.95 15.19
N SER A 302 -28.61 -25.15 16.27
CA SER A 302 -29.72 -24.83 17.15
C SER A 302 -30.78 -23.91 16.49
N SER A 303 -32.01 -23.95 17.04
CA SER A 303 -33.08 -23.03 16.60
C SER A 303 -32.72 -21.57 16.80
N TRP A 304 -31.97 -21.24 17.83
CA TRP A 304 -31.48 -19.90 18.13
C TRP A 304 -30.58 -19.35 16.97
N ALA A 305 -29.66 -20.17 16.52
CA ALA A 305 -28.77 -19.79 15.40
C ALA A 305 -29.51 -19.73 14.06
N GLN A 306 -30.44 -20.67 13.82
CA GLN A 306 -31.27 -20.69 12.61
C GLN A 306 -32.15 -19.43 12.48
N GLU A 307 -32.73 -18.95 13.59
CA GLU A 307 -33.52 -17.72 13.57
C GLU A 307 -32.67 -16.49 13.22
N ARG A 308 -31.47 -16.36 13.78
CA ARG A 308 -30.54 -15.26 13.47
C ARG A 308 -30.00 -15.34 12.06
N TYR A 309 -29.67 -16.55 11.63
CA TYR A 309 -29.27 -16.80 10.25
C TYR A 309 -30.36 -16.43 9.26
N ALA A 310 -31.59 -16.83 9.52
CA ALA A 310 -32.74 -16.51 8.65
C ALA A 310 -32.97 -15.00 8.53
N LYS A 311 -32.84 -14.24 9.63
CA LYS A 311 -32.92 -12.77 9.60
C LYS A 311 -31.82 -12.16 8.72
N LEU A 312 -30.57 -12.59 8.92
CA LEU A 312 -29.42 -12.11 8.15
C LEU A 312 -29.61 -12.37 6.64
N ILE A 313 -30.06 -13.57 6.26
CA ILE A 313 -30.29 -13.91 4.84
C ILE A 313 -31.45 -13.11 4.24
N GLN A 314 -32.44 -12.72 5.05
CA GLN A 314 -33.57 -11.87 4.61
C GLN A 314 -33.20 -10.38 4.53
N GLY A 315 -31.95 -10.01 4.71
CA GLY A 315 -31.46 -8.65 4.55
C GLY A 315 -31.54 -7.79 5.83
N ASP A 316 -31.69 -8.42 7.00
CA ASP A 316 -31.59 -7.70 8.27
C ASP A 316 -30.10 -7.56 8.66
N PHE A 317 -29.51 -6.43 8.30
CA PHE A 317 -28.10 -6.13 8.57
C PHE A 317 -27.92 -5.22 9.78
N ASP A 318 -28.75 -5.41 10.82
CA ASP A 318 -28.49 -4.79 12.10
C ASP A 318 -27.16 -5.27 12.68
N PHE A 319 -26.68 -4.58 13.72
CA PHE A 319 -25.38 -4.87 14.31
C PHE A 319 -25.28 -6.34 14.81
N ASP A 320 -26.32 -6.83 15.46
CA ASP A 320 -26.35 -8.19 16.03
C ASP A 320 -26.34 -9.27 14.94
N SER A 321 -27.07 -9.04 13.84
CA SER A 321 -27.15 -9.98 12.71
C SER A 321 -25.81 -10.03 11.96
N VAL A 322 -25.18 -8.89 11.74
CA VAL A 322 -23.86 -8.83 11.10
C VAL A 322 -22.80 -9.51 11.97
N GLN A 323 -22.82 -9.28 13.30
CA GLN A 323 -21.92 -9.98 14.22
C GLN A 323 -22.10 -11.50 14.19
N PHE A 324 -23.35 -11.98 14.11
CA PHE A 324 -23.61 -13.41 13.96
C PHE A 324 -22.99 -13.97 12.68
N GLY A 325 -23.14 -13.25 11.56
CA GLY A 325 -22.53 -13.64 10.29
C GLY A 325 -21.00 -13.70 10.36
N GLN A 326 -20.38 -12.72 10.99
CA GLN A 326 -18.92 -12.70 11.22
C GLN A 326 -18.47 -13.84 12.14
N PHE A 327 -19.24 -14.16 13.17
CA PHE A 327 -18.95 -15.30 14.05
C PHE A 327 -19.00 -16.63 13.30
N LEU A 328 -20.00 -16.82 12.42
CA LEU A 328 -20.08 -18.02 11.57
C LEU A 328 -18.91 -18.10 10.58
N LEU A 329 -18.49 -16.98 10.01
CA LEU A 329 -17.32 -16.92 9.12
C LEU A 329 -16.02 -17.24 9.88
N SER A 330 -15.81 -16.66 11.06
CA SER A 330 -14.64 -16.97 11.91
C SER A 330 -14.59 -18.45 12.31
N PHE A 331 -15.74 -19.08 12.54
CA PHE A 331 -15.84 -20.52 12.76
C PHE A 331 -15.47 -21.31 11.50
N GLY A 332 -15.97 -20.87 10.34
CA GLY A 332 -15.61 -21.45 9.04
C GLY A 332 -14.11 -21.40 8.78
N ASP A 333 -13.49 -20.24 9.00
CA ASP A 333 -12.04 -20.06 8.83
C ASP A 333 -11.23 -20.97 9.76
N ALA A 334 -11.60 -21.02 11.05
CA ALA A 334 -10.93 -21.86 12.04
C ALA A 334 -11.03 -23.36 11.73
N THR A 335 -12.07 -23.79 11.01
CA THR A 335 -12.35 -25.20 10.70
C THR A 335 -12.28 -25.52 9.20
N VAL A 336 -11.78 -24.60 8.37
CA VAL A 336 -11.83 -24.68 6.90
C VAL A 336 -11.25 -26.00 6.36
N GLN A 337 -10.16 -26.46 6.93
CA GLN A 337 -9.51 -27.73 6.55
C GLN A 337 -10.41 -28.93 6.87
N ASP A 338 -10.97 -28.99 8.07
CA ASP A 338 -11.87 -30.07 8.49
C ASP A 338 -13.18 -30.05 7.68
N LEU A 339 -13.74 -28.87 7.44
CA LEU A 339 -14.92 -28.70 6.59
C LEU A 339 -14.69 -29.23 5.18
N ALA A 340 -13.55 -28.93 4.58
CA ALA A 340 -13.21 -29.38 3.22
C ALA A 340 -13.02 -30.92 3.17
N GLN A 341 -12.28 -31.48 4.12
CA GLN A 341 -11.98 -32.93 4.14
C GLN A 341 -13.20 -33.80 4.51
N ASN A 342 -14.08 -33.30 5.38
CA ASN A 342 -15.22 -34.06 5.88
C ASN A 342 -16.53 -33.79 5.12
N ILE A 343 -16.54 -32.96 4.10
CA ILE A 343 -17.72 -32.57 3.34
C ILE A 343 -18.52 -33.78 2.81
N SER A 344 -17.85 -34.89 2.47
CA SER A 344 -18.52 -36.08 1.92
C SER A 344 -19.04 -37.05 3.01
N THR A 345 -18.60 -36.92 4.23
CA THR A 345 -18.80 -37.91 5.31
C THR A 345 -19.57 -37.34 6.52
N ASP A 346 -19.48 -36.05 6.77
CA ASP A 346 -20.11 -35.40 7.93
C ASP A 346 -21.20 -34.40 7.51
N SER A 347 -22.41 -34.65 7.97
CA SER A 347 -23.59 -33.83 7.70
C SER A 347 -23.48 -32.45 8.35
N ARG A 348 -22.75 -32.30 9.46
CA ARG A 348 -22.53 -31.01 10.13
C ARG A 348 -21.65 -30.10 9.29
N SER A 349 -20.56 -30.65 8.71
CA SER A 349 -19.70 -29.92 7.77
C SER A 349 -20.48 -29.48 6.53
N GLN A 350 -21.38 -30.30 6.02
CA GLN A 350 -22.26 -29.92 4.89
C GLN A 350 -23.21 -28.78 5.25
N GLN A 351 -23.80 -28.80 6.48
CA GLN A 351 -24.67 -27.74 6.96
C GLN A 351 -23.95 -26.41 7.09
N ILE A 352 -22.77 -26.40 7.70
CA ILE A 352 -21.98 -25.17 7.85
C ILE A 352 -21.56 -24.60 6.49
N LEU A 353 -21.03 -25.43 5.58
CA LEU A 353 -20.68 -24.97 4.23
C LEU A 353 -21.88 -24.46 3.46
N SER A 354 -23.05 -25.10 3.61
CA SER A 354 -24.29 -24.61 2.99
C SER A 354 -24.71 -23.25 3.56
N ALA A 355 -24.58 -23.06 4.89
CA ALA A 355 -24.85 -21.77 5.54
C ALA A 355 -23.87 -20.68 5.05
N LEU A 356 -22.58 -21.03 4.91
CA LEU A 356 -21.55 -20.10 4.39
C LEU A 356 -21.78 -19.73 2.91
N VAL A 357 -22.25 -20.67 2.08
CA VAL A 357 -22.72 -20.37 0.70
C VAL A 357 -23.93 -19.41 0.76
N GLY A 358 -24.85 -19.65 1.70
CA GLY A 358 -26.04 -18.83 1.86
C GLY A 358 -25.72 -17.37 2.17
N LEU A 359 -24.67 -17.09 2.95
CA LEU A 359 -24.23 -15.71 3.24
C LEU A 359 -23.93 -14.90 1.97
N LEU A 360 -23.43 -15.54 0.92
CA LEU A 360 -23.20 -14.89 -0.38
C LEU A 360 -24.51 -14.50 -1.09
N GLY A 361 -25.62 -15.07 -0.67
CA GLY A 361 -26.94 -14.85 -1.29
C GLY A 361 -27.92 -14.07 -0.41
N ALA A 362 -27.45 -13.41 0.66
CA ALA A 362 -28.31 -12.61 1.52
C ALA A 362 -28.99 -11.48 0.71
N ASP A 363 -30.24 -11.14 1.05
CA ASP A 363 -30.99 -10.09 0.34
C ASP A 363 -30.33 -8.72 0.53
N GLY A 364 -30.36 -7.88 -0.52
CA GLY A 364 -29.73 -6.57 -0.48
C GLY A 364 -28.56 -6.40 -1.46
N TYR A 365 -28.18 -5.17 -1.74
CA TYR A 365 -27.06 -4.84 -2.64
C TYR A 365 -25.72 -4.85 -1.89
N ILE A 366 -24.71 -5.38 -2.56
CA ILE A 366 -23.35 -5.49 -2.00
C ILE A 366 -22.87 -4.11 -1.51
N VAL A 367 -22.33 -4.09 -0.30
CA VAL A 367 -21.74 -2.92 0.38
C VAL A 367 -22.75 -1.85 0.79
N ASN A 368 -23.70 -1.51 -0.06
CA ASN A 368 -24.72 -0.51 0.27
C ASN A 368 -25.62 -1.01 1.43
N GLU A 369 -26.24 -2.18 1.26
CA GLU A 369 -27.11 -2.83 2.25
C GLU A 369 -26.41 -4.03 2.89
N ASP A 370 -25.95 -4.97 2.07
CA ASP A 370 -25.32 -6.22 2.49
C ASP A 370 -23.90 -5.99 3.03
N LYS A 371 -23.73 -6.17 4.33
CA LYS A 371 -22.47 -5.98 5.07
C LYS A 371 -21.68 -7.28 5.26
N ILE A 372 -22.26 -8.43 4.87
CA ILE A 372 -21.65 -9.75 5.09
C ILE A 372 -21.04 -10.34 3.82
N PHE A 373 -21.43 -9.85 2.65
CA PHE A 373 -20.99 -10.41 1.37
C PHE A 373 -19.48 -10.39 1.19
N VAL A 374 -18.82 -9.24 1.44
CA VAL A 374 -17.36 -9.11 1.24
C VAL A 374 -16.58 -10.04 2.18
N PRO A 375 -16.83 -10.09 3.50
CA PRO A 375 -16.22 -11.08 4.37
C PRO A 375 -16.49 -12.53 3.95
N ALA A 376 -17.67 -12.82 3.40
CA ALA A 376 -18.00 -14.15 2.89
C ALA A 376 -17.16 -14.51 1.63
N VAL A 377 -16.92 -13.56 0.72
CA VAL A 377 -16.01 -13.75 -0.43
C VAL A 377 -14.59 -14.05 0.04
N GLU A 378 -14.10 -13.34 1.05
CA GLU A 378 -12.77 -13.57 1.65
C GLU A 378 -12.67 -15.00 2.21
N PHE A 379 -13.69 -15.48 2.94
CA PHE A 379 -13.75 -16.88 3.40
C PHE A 379 -13.63 -17.87 2.23
N TRP A 380 -14.36 -17.63 1.13
CA TRP A 380 -14.33 -18.55 -0.02
C TRP A 380 -13.00 -18.54 -0.77
N ALA A 381 -12.26 -17.44 -0.72
CA ALA A 381 -10.88 -17.39 -1.20
C ALA A 381 -9.94 -18.25 -0.33
N VAL A 382 -10.06 -18.18 1.00
CA VAL A 382 -9.33 -19.03 1.95
C VAL A 382 -9.70 -20.51 1.77
N TYR A 383 -11.00 -20.81 1.57
CA TYR A 383 -11.47 -22.17 1.30
C TYR A 383 -10.84 -22.73 0.01
N LEU A 384 -10.81 -21.95 -1.07
CA LEU A 384 -10.19 -22.33 -2.33
C LEU A 384 -8.69 -22.63 -2.16
N GLU A 385 -7.96 -21.74 -1.52
CA GLU A 385 -6.54 -21.91 -1.25
C GLU A 385 -6.29 -23.19 -0.42
N THR A 386 -7.06 -23.39 0.64
CA THR A 386 -6.97 -24.61 1.48
C THR A 386 -7.23 -25.88 0.67
N VAL A 387 -8.26 -25.91 -0.17
CA VAL A 387 -8.57 -27.08 -1.01
C VAL A 387 -7.47 -27.33 -2.03
N LEU A 388 -6.88 -26.30 -2.63
CA LEU A 388 -5.74 -26.44 -3.53
C LEU A 388 -4.53 -27.02 -2.81
N ASP A 389 -4.18 -26.52 -1.65
CA ASP A 389 -3.04 -27.00 -0.85
C ASP A 389 -3.21 -28.46 -0.43
N LEU A 390 -4.39 -28.83 0.03
CA LEU A 390 -4.73 -30.20 0.43
C LEU A 390 -4.76 -31.17 -0.77
N SER A 391 -5.07 -30.69 -1.96
CA SER A 391 -5.12 -31.53 -3.18
C SER A 391 -3.76 -31.68 -3.88
N TYR A 392 -2.84 -30.73 -3.69
CA TYR A 392 -1.54 -30.72 -4.39
C TYR A 392 -0.58 -31.80 -3.90
N ASN A 393 -0.64 -32.15 -2.61
CA ASN A 393 0.32 -33.05 -1.95
C ASN A 393 -0.08 -34.52 -1.97
N VAL A 394 -1.08 -34.94 -2.77
CA VAL A 394 -1.60 -36.32 -2.76
C VAL A 394 -1.50 -36.95 -4.14
N ASP A 395 -0.82 -38.13 -4.22
CA ASP A 395 -0.64 -38.88 -5.48
C ASP A 395 -1.96 -39.38 -6.14
N ALA A 396 -3.06 -39.40 -5.36
CA ALA A 396 -4.38 -39.80 -5.84
C ALA A 396 -5.42 -38.74 -5.49
N SER A 397 -6.36 -38.44 -6.39
CA SER A 397 -7.45 -37.48 -6.15
C SER A 397 -8.22 -37.82 -4.87
N PRO A 398 -8.28 -36.94 -3.86
CA PRO A 398 -8.97 -37.22 -2.61
C PRO A 398 -10.47 -37.46 -2.81
N PRO A 399 -11.11 -38.39 -2.05
CA PRO A 399 -12.52 -38.72 -2.22
C PRO A 399 -13.49 -37.59 -1.93
N TRP A 400 -13.08 -36.56 -1.14
CA TRP A 400 -13.87 -35.39 -0.80
C TRP A 400 -13.80 -34.29 -1.90
N LEU A 401 -12.81 -34.33 -2.79
CA LEU A 401 -12.54 -33.23 -3.75
C LEU A 401 -13.74 -32.96 -4.71
N PRO A 402 -14.48 -33.96 -5.24
CA PRO A 402 -15.66 -33.65 -6.07
C PRO A 402 -16.75 -32.87 -5.31
N ALA A 403 -16.98 -33.16 -4.05
CA ALA A 403 -17.95 -32.44 -3.22
C ALA A 403 -17.46 -31.02 -2.91
N ALA A 404 -16.17 -30.85 -2.60
CA ALA A 404 -15.57 -29.54 -2.39
C ALA A 404 -15.67 -28.65 -3.63
N ARG A 405 -15.41 -29.20 -4.83
CA ARG A 405 -15.63 -28.52 -6.12
C ARG A 405 -17.09 -28.08 -6.33
N SER A 406 -18.04 -28.98 -5.99
CA SER A 406 -19.47 -28.70 -6.14
C SER A 406 -19.92 -27.52 -5.25
N VAL A 407 -19.43 -27.47 -4.02
CA VAL A 407 -19.77 -26.36 -3.09
C VAL A 407 -19.14 -25.04 -3.55
N LEU A 408 -17.89 -25.05 -4.00
CA LEU A 408 -17.25 -23.86 -4.56
C LEU A 408 -18.02 -23.34 -5.81
N MET A 409 -18.49 -24.25 -6.67
CA MET A 409 -19.32 -23.88 -7.83
C MET A 409 -20.60 -23.17 -7.39
N GLN A 410 -21.28 -23.64 -6.32
CA GLN A 410 -22.45 -22.97 -5.75
C GLN A 410 -22.11 -21.59 -5.19
N ALA A 411 -20.97 -21.46 -4.52
CA ALA A 411 -20.50 -20.17 -4.02
C ALA A 411 -20.27 -19.18 -5.17
N ILE A 412 -19.60 -19.60 -6.24
CA ILE A 412 -19.38 -18.78 -7.44
C ILE A 412 -20.69 -18.38 -8.10
N GLU A 413 -21.66 -19.28 -8.17
CA GLU A 413 -22.99 -18.95 -8.72
C GLU A 413 -23.68 -17.84 -7.91
N LYS A 414 -23.61 -17.89 -6.57
CA LYS A 414 -24.11 -16.81 -5.71
C LYS A 414 -23.35 -15.50 -5.91
N CYS A 415 -22.03 -15.54 -5.99
CA CYS A 415 -21.20 -14.38 -6.29
C CYS A 415 -21.60 -13.74 -7.64
N TRP A 416 -21.78 -14.54 -8.70
CA TRP A 416 -22.23 -14.07 -10.00
C TRP A 416 -23.62 -13.41 -9.95
N GLN A 417 -24.57 -13.99 -9.18
CA GLN A 417 -25.89 -13.39 -9.01
C GLN A 417 -25.81 -12.02 -8.33
N LYS A 418 -25.00 -11.90 -7.29
CA LYS A 418 -24.85 -10.68 -6.47
C LYS A 418 -24.05 -9.59 -7.17
N MET A 419 -23.08 -9.91 -8.03
CA MET A 419 -22.26 -8.92 -8.72
C MET A 419 -22.98 -8.17 -9.84
N GLN A 420 -24.23 -8.56 -10.20
CA GLN A 420 -25.01 -7.86 -11.21
C GLN A 420 -25.29 -6.42 -10.76
N PHE A 421 -25.18 -5.48 -11.69
CA PHE A 421 -25.45 -4.08 -11.37
C PHE A 421 -26.92 -3.86 -10.99
N PRO A 422 -27.20 -3.06 -9.96
CA PRO A 422 -28.54 -2.59 -9.66
C PRO A 422 -29.15 -1.82 -10.85
N PRO A 423 -30.48 -1.65 -10.90
CA PRO A 423 -31.13 -0.77 -11.87
C PRO A 423 -30.49 0.63 -11.88
N LYS A 424 -30.45 1.27 -13.07
CA LYS A 424 -29.70 2.53 -13.25
C LYS A 424 -30.09 3.63 -12.25
N HIS A 425 -31.39 3.73 -11.94
CA HIS A 425 -31.90 4.72 -11.00
C HIS A 425 -31.38 4.46 -9.58
N GLU A 426 -31.34 3.21 -9.15
CA GLU A 426 -30.81 2.78 -7.84
C GLU A 426 -29.31 3.07 -7.73
N PHE A 427 -28.53 2.55 -8.66
CA PHE A 427 -27.08 2.77 -8.66
C PHE A 427 -26.67 4.25 -8.75
N SER A 428 -27.50 5.09 -9.39
CA SER A 428 -27.25 6.53 -9.49
C SER A 428 -27.57 7.29 -8.19
N SER A 429 -28.43 6.73 -7.32
CA SER A 429 -28.76 7.32 -6.02
C SER A 429 -27.64 7.16 -4.99
N TRP A 430 -26.79 6.17 -5.18
CA TRP A 430 -25.66 5.90 -4.29
C TRP A 430 -24.61 7.01 -4.34
N ASP A 431 -23.90 7.19 -3.24
CA ASP A 431 -22.78 8.12 -3.20
C ASP A 431 -21.54 7.59 -3.97
N SER A 432 -20.50 8.40 -4.07
CA SER A 432 -19.25 8.03 -4.78
C SER A 432 -18.52 6.86 -4.14
N ASN A 433 -18.53 6.79 -2.80
CA ASN A 433 -17.82 5.76 -2.04
C ASN A 433 -18.55 4.42 -2.15
N GLU A 434 -19.88 4.41 -2.04
CA GLU A 434 -20.71 3.21 -2.22
C GLU A 434 -20.52 2.63 -3.62
N ARG A 435 -20.54 3.49 -4.66
CA ARG A 435 -20.29 3.05 -6.04
C ARG A 435 -18.88 2.52 -6.25
N ALA A 436 -17.89 3.10 -5.60
CA ALA A 436 -16.51 2.61 -5.65
C ALA A 436 -16.37 1.26 -4.95
N ALA A 437 -16.88 1.15 -3.72
CA ALA A 437 -16.83 -0.08 -2.93
C ALA A 437 -17.58 -1.25 -3.60
N PHE A 438 -18.72 -0.98 -4.27
CA PHE A 438 -19.41 -1.99 -5.09
C PHE A 438 -18.52 -2.51 -6.23
N LYS A 439 -17.78 -1.61 -6.91
CA LYS A 439 -16.86 -2.01 -7.99
C LYS A 439 -15.65 -2.78 -7.46
N ASP A 440 -15.17 -2.42 -6.27
CA ASP A 440 -14.07 -3.13 -5.62
C ASP A 440 -14.51 -4.54 -5.22
N ALA A 441 -15.69 -4.68 -4.60
CA ALA A 441 -16.25 -6.01 -4.29
C ALA A 441 -16.48 -6.88 -5.56
N ARG A 442 -16.87 -6.27 -6.69
CA ARG A 442 -16.94 -7.01 -7.97
C ARG A 442 -15.57 -7.48 -8.44
N ARG A 443 -14.51 -6.72 -8.17
CA ARG A 443 -13.14 -7.12 -8.50
C ARG A 443 -12.71 -8.30 -7.63
N ASP A 444 -13.01 -8.27 -6.33
CA ASP A 444 -12.71 -9.38 -5.40
C ASP A 444 -13.41 -10.67 -5.86
N VAL A 445 -14.65 -10.57 -6.34
CA VAL A 445 -15.36 -11.70 -6.97
C VAL A 445 -14.67 -12.16 -8.25
N GLY A 446 -14.21 -11.25 -9.10
CA GLY A 446 -13.42 -11.56 -10.31
C GLY A 446 -12.15 -12.35 -9.96
N ASP A 447 -11.41 -11.89 -8.97
CA ASP A 447 -10.19 -12.55 -8.48
C ASP A 447 -10.49 -13.97 -7.95
N LEU A 448 -11.57 -14.14 -7.18
CA LEU A 448 -12.01 -15.47 -6.72
C LEU A 448 -12.36 -16.39 -7.89
N ILE A 449 -13.07 -15.89 -8.89
CA ILE A 449 -13.46 -16.65 -10.10
C ILE A 449 -12.22 -17.05 -10.91
N GLN A 450 -11.29 -16.11 -11.11
CA GLN A 450 -10.03 -16.38 -11.82
C GLN A 450 -9.21 -17.49 -11.14
N GLN A 451 -9.00 -17.35 -9.82
CA GLN A 451 -8.27 -18.35 -9.04
C GLN A 451 -8.97 -19.70 -9.01
N SER A 452 -10.31 -19.73 -8.99
CA SER A 452 -11.11 -20.97 -9.00
C SER A 452 -10.91 -21.81 -10.27
N CYS A 453 -10.43 -21.23 -11.37
CA CYS A 453 -10.08 -21.97 -12.56
C CYS A 453 -9.00 -23.02 -12.33
N MET A 454 -8.09 -22.81 -11.39
CA MET A 454 -7.05 -23.76 -11.05
C MET A 454 -7.63 -25.07 -10.49
N LEU A 455 -8.76 -24.97 -9.77
CA LEU A 455 -9.43 -26.12 -9.15
C LEU A 455 -10.56 -26.69 -10.00
N LEU A 456 -11.38 -25.82 -10.61
CA LEU A 456 -12.61 -26.20 -11.31
C LEU A 456 -12.40 -26.45 -12.81
N GLY A 457 -11.39 -25.80 -13.40
CA GLY A 457 -11.01 -26.03 -14.79
C GLY A 457 -12.07 -25.57 -15.81
N LEU A 458 -12.04 -26.20 -17.00
CA LEU A 458 -12.94 -25.91 -18.12
C LEU A 458 -14.44 -26.01 -17.81
N PRO A 459 -14.92 -26.85 -16.88
CA PRO A 459 -16.35 -26.81 -16.47
C PRO A 459 -16.82 -25.44 -15.98
N LEU A 460 -15.96 -24.66 -15.29
CA LEU A 460 -16.29 -23.31 -14.87
C LEU A 460 -16.43 -22.38 -16.09
N VAL A 461 -15.49 -22.42 -17.02
CA VAL A 461 -15.55 -21.67 -18.28
C VAL A 461 -16.81 -21.98 -19.06
N SER A 462 -17.13 -23.31 -19.22
CA SER A 462 -18.34 -23.75 -19.90
C SER A 462 -19.62 -23.17 -19.27
N SER A 463 -19.68 -23.13 -17.93
CA SER A 463 -20.87 -22.60 -17.24
C SER A 463 -21.13 -21.14 -17.58
N PHE A 464 -20.07 -20.30 -17.64
CA PHE A 464 -20.20 -18.89 -18.00
C PHE A 464 -20.51 -18.67 -19.48
N VAL A 465 -19.93 -19.49 -20.38
CA VAL A 465 -20.29 -19.47 -21.79
C VAL A 465 -21.78 -19.82 -21.99
N ASP A 466 -22.30 -20.83 -21.29
CA ASP A 466 -23.74 -21.19 -21.34
C ASP A 466 -24.63 -20.05 -20.79
N LEU A 467 -24.19 -19.35 -19.73
CA LEU A 467 -24.91 -18.16 -19.20
C LEU A 467 -24.94 -17.04 -20.23
N ILE A 468 -23.82 -16.77 -20.92
CA ILE A 468 -23.77 -15.76 -21.99
C ILE A 468 -24.76 -16.14 -23.11
N LEU A 469 -24.73 -17.39 -23.61
CA LEU A 469 -25.60 -17.84 -24.69
C LEU A 469 -27.10 -17.77 -24.30
N LYS A 470 -27.46 -18.22 -23.10
CA LYS A 470 -28.80 -18.07 -22.54
C LYS A 470 -29.25 -16.61 -22.45
N SER A 471 -28.36 -15.70 -22.03
CA SER A 471 -28.66 -14.28 -21.96
C SER A 471 -28.87 -13.66 -23.34
N VAL A 472 -28.09 -14.09 -24.34
CA VAL A 472 -28.25 -13.70 -25.75
C VAL A 472 -29.60 -14.18 -26.30
N GLU A 473 -30.02 -15.43 -26.01
CA GLU A 473 -31.32 -15.98 -26.41
C GLU A 473 -32.50 -15.20 -25.80
N LYS A 474 -32.38 -14.80 -24.51
CA LYS A 474 -33.40 -13.96 -23.84
C LYS A 474 -33.52 -12.58 -24.48
N GLY A 475 -32.45 -12.02 -25.04
CA GLY A 475 -32.45 -10.78 -25.81
C GLY A 475 -32.54 -9.49 -24.99
N ASN A 476 -32.92 -9.56 -23.70
CA ASN A 476 -33.10 -8.40 -22.81
C ASN A 476 -32.47 -8.58 -21.41
N ALA A 477 -31.77 -9.69 -21.17
CA ALA A 477 -31.08 -9.98 -19.89
C ALA A 477 -29.70 -9.30 -19.78
N TRP A 478 -29.67 -7.98 -19.94
CA TRP A 478 -28.41 -7.21 -20.03
C TRP A 478 -27.56 -7.27 -18.78
N GLY A 479 -28.15 -7.37 -17.57
CA GLY A 479 -27.39 -7.49 -16.32
C GLY A 479 -26.70 -8.83 -16.18
N GLU A 480 -27.43 -9.93 -16.49
CA GLU A 480 -26.87 -11.29 -16.53
C GLU A 480 -25.74 -11.40 -17.57
N LEU A 481 -26.00 -10.82 -18.76
CA LEU A 481 -25.00 -10.81 -19.84
C LEU A 481 -23.74 -10.02 -19.46
N GLU A 482 -23.89 -8.84 -18.89
CA GLU A 482 -22.74 -8.01 -18.45
C GLU A 482 -21.91 -8.73 -17.42
N ALA A 483 -22.54 -9.30 -16.37
CA ALA A 483 -21.85 -10.03 -15.33
C ALA A 483 -21.12 -11.27 -15.88
N SER A 484 -21.77 -12.03 -16.76
CA SER A 484 -21.18 -13.22 -17.39
C SER A 484 -20.01 -12.88 -18.32
N LEU A 485 -20.08 -11.78 -19.08
CA LEU A 485 -18.98 -11.31 -19.91
C LEU A 485 -17.81 -10.82 -19.06
N THR A 486 -18.09 -10.16 -17.95
CA THR A 486 -17.04 -9.75 -16.99
C THR A 486 -16.31 -10.98 -16.44
N CYS A 487 -17.04 -12.01 -16.02
CA CYS A 487 -16.41 -13.26 -15.56
C CYS A 487 -15.62 -13.97 -16.67
N LEU A 488 -16.12 -13.99 -17.91
CA LEU A 488 -15.38 -14.59 -19.03
C LEU A 488 -14.07 -13.86 -19.29
N ALA A 489 -14.01 -12.54 -19.10
CA ALA A 489 -12.80 -11.76 -19.26
C ALA A 489 -11.70 -12.12 -18.24
N GLU A 490 -12.06 -12.65 -17.06
CA GLU A 490 -11.09 -13.07 -16.04
C GLU A 490 -10.36 -14.39 -16.38
N PHE A 491 -10.82 -15.14 -17.41
CA PHE A 491 -10.22 -16.39 -17.81
C PHE A 491 -9.14 -16.27 -18.90
N GLN A 492 -8.69 -15.08 -19.22
CA GLN A 492 -7.73 -14.82 -20.31
C GLN A 492 -6.42 -15.63 -20.20
N ASP A 493 -5.93 -15.80 -18.97
CA ASP A 493 -4.71 -16.58 -18.73
C ASP A 493 -4.93 -18.10 -18.74
N TYR A 494 -6.18 -18.53 -18.65
CA TYR A 494 -6.55 -19.92 -18.54
C TYR A 494 -6.99 -20.55 -19.89
N ILE A 495 -7.76 -19.81 -20.69
CA ILE A 495 -8.21 -20.27 -22.02
C ILE A 495 -7.04 -20.17 -23.01
N LYS A 496 -6.56 -21.32 -23.47
CA LYS A 496 -5.49 -21.44 -24.46
C LYS A 496 -6.06 -21.98 -25.78
N GLU A 497 -5.23 -22.11 -26.81
CA GLU A 497 -5.59 -22.57 -28.15
C GLU A 497 -6.43 -23.87 -28.15
N GLU A 498 -6.12 -24.80 -27.26
CA GLU A 498 -6.84 -26.06 -27.13
C GLU A 498 -8.30 -25.90 -26.64
N SER A 499 -8.63 -24.72 -26.14
CA SER A 499 -9.93 -24.36 -25.55
C SER A 499 -10.69 -23.29 -26.36
N ASP A 500 -10.21 -22.95 -27.57
CA ASP A 500 -10.82 -21.94 -28.45
C ASP A 500 -12.30 -22.22 -28.76
N GLU A 501 -12.76 -23.50 -28.68
CA GLU A 501 -14.16 -23.89 -28.89
C GLU A 501 -15.15 -23.13 -27.99
N TYR A 502 -14.76 -22.72 -26.79
CA TYR A 502 -15.58 -21.89 -25.87
C TYR A 502 -15.74 -20.47 -26.39
N LEU A 503 -14.68 -19.88 -26.91
CA LEU A 503 -14.72 -18.55 -27.52
C LEU A 503 -15.43 -18.56 -28.87
N ASP A 504 -15.32 -19.64 -29.66
CA ASP A 504 -16.04 -19.82 -30.91
C ASP A 504 -17.56 -19.77 -30.69
N LYS A 505 -18.07 -20.38 -29.62
CA LYS A 505 -19.50 -20.31 -29.26
C LYS A 505 -19.93 -18.88 -28.94
N VAL A 506 -19.11 -18.10 -28.23
CA VAL A 506 -19.42 -16.73 -27.84
C VAL A 506 -19.32 -15.78 -29.04
N PHE A 507 -18.19 -15.77 -29.76
CA PHE A 507 -17.96 -14.87 -30.88
C PHE A 507 -18.72 -15.27 -32.14
N GLY A 508 -19.09 -16.55 -32.30
CA GLY A 508 -19.95 -17.04 -33.35
C GLY A 508 -21.48 -16.78 -33.11
N SER A 509 -21.84 -16.34 -31.89
CA SER A 509 -23.21 -16.00 -31.52
C SER A 509 -23.67 -14.67 -32.14
N PRO A 510 -25.00 -14.35 -32.11
CA PRO A 510 -25.53 -13.08 -32.57
C PRO A 510 -25.08 -11.86 -31.76
N LEU A 511 -24.21 -12.02 -30.80
CA LEU A 511 -23.78 -11.00 -29.83
C LEU A 511 -23.25 -9.73 -30.51
N PHE A 512 -22.36 -9.86 -31.54
CA PHE A 512 -21.85 -8.70 -32.30
C PHE A 512 -23.01 -7.88 -32.91
N SER A 513 -23.96 -8.53 -33.55
CA SER A 513 -25.11 -7.85 -34.18
C SER A 513 -26.06 -7.22 -33.16
N MET A 514 -26.21 -7.83 -31.99
CA MET A 514 -27.00 -7.27 -30.89
C MET A 514 -26.36 -6.01 -30.30
N LEU A 515 -25.06 -6.00 -30.11
CA LEU A 515 -24.33 -4.88 -29.48
C LEU A 515 -24.07 -3.72 -30.46
N THR A 516 -24.05 -3.97 -31.77
CA THR A 516 -23.90 -2.93 -32.82
C THR A 516 -25.16 -2.08 -33.00
N ARG A 517 -26.35 -2.55 -32.54
CA ARG A 517 -27.57 -1.77 -32.63
C ARG A 517 -27.41 -0.42 -31.94
N SER A 518 -27.69 0.66 -32.67
CA SER A 518 -27.67 2.02 -32.13
C SER A 518 -28.81 2.33 -31.16
N ASP A 519 -29.60 1.34 -30.81
CA ASP A 519 -30.71 1.43 -29.86
C ASP A 519 -30.20 1.84 -28.46
N SER A 520 -30.87 2.81 -27.86
CA SER A 520 -30.69 3.23 -26.47
C SER A 520 -31.00 2.12 -25.45
N THR A 521 -31.49 0.98 -25.90
CA THR A 521 -31.85 -0.20 -25.09
C THR A 521 -30.64 -0.98 -24.63
N VAL A 522 -29.50 -0.93 -25.35
CA VAL A 522 -28.26 -1.66 -24.96
C VAL A 522 -27.43 -0.84 -23.99
N PRO A 523 -27.24 -1.28 -22.74
CA PRO A 523 -26.44 -0.53 -21.76
C PRO A 523 -24.96 -0.41 -22.18
N SER A 524 -24.38 0.76 -21.95
CA SER A 524 -22.94 1.00 -22.21
C SER A 524 -22.05 0.03 -21.43
N ARG A 525 -22.47 -0.39 -20.24
CA ARG A 525 -21.71 -1.34 -19.41
C ARG A 525 -21.57 -2.71 -20.06
N THR A 526 -22.65 -3.24 -20.68
CA THR A 526 -22.60 -4.51 -21.40
C THR A 526 -21.67 -4.45 -22.60
N ARG A 527 -21.68 -3.31 -23.34
CA ARG A 527 -20.71 -3.06 -24.41
C ARG A 527 -19.28 -3.01 -23.89
N GLN A 528 -19.09 -2.32 -22.76
CA GLN A 528 -17.77 -2.26 -22.09
C GLN A 528 -17.26 -3.65 -21.66
N ALA A 529 -18.12 -4.47 -21.04
CA ALA A 529 -17.75 -5.82 -20.64
C ALA A 529 -17.35 -6.69 -21.85
N PHE A 530 -18.07 -6.54 -22.98
CA PHE A 530 -17.70 -7.27 -24.20
C PHE A 530 -16.36 -6.79 -24.79
N LEU A 531 -16.07 -5.47 -24.72
CA LEU A 531 -14.74 -4.97 -25.09
C LEU A 531 -13.63 -5.56 -24.19
N MET A 532 -13.91 -5.78 -22.91
CA MET A 532 -12.96 -6.43 -22.01
C MET A 532 -12.68 -7.88 -22.46
N VAL A 533 -13.73 -8.62 -22.87
CA VAL A 533 -13.55 -9.97 -23.43
C VAL A 533 -12.71 -9.94 -24.72
N ILE A 534 -13.00 -9.01 -25.65
CA ILE A 534 -12.18 -8.89 -26.88
C ILE A 534 -10.72 -8.60 -26.53
N ASN A 535 -10.48 -7.72 -25.57
CA ASN A 535 -9.13 -7.35 -25.12
C ASN A 535 -8.39 -8.48 -24.42
N GLY A 536 -9.09 -9.36 -23.73
CA GLY A 536 -8.50 -10.49 -23.03
C GLY A 536 -8.04 -11.61 -23.98
N TYR A 537 -8.55 -11.64 -25.21
CA TYR A 537 -8.30 -12.75 -26.15
C TYR A 537 -7.77 -12.31 -27.53
N PRO A 538 -6.74 -11.46 -27.61
CA PRO A 538 -6.26 -10.96 -28.90
C PRO A 538 -5.67 -12.11 -29.76
N GLU A 539 -4.99 -13.10 -29.14
CA GLU A 539 -4.42 -14.25 -29.83
C GLU A 539 -5.50 -15.14 -30.49
N TYR A 540 -6.70 -15.22 -29.88
CA TYR A 540 -7.83 -15.89 -30.50
C TYR A 540 -8.19 -15.25 -31.84
N PHE A 541 -8.27 -13.93 -31.93
CA PHE A 541 -8.58 -13.22 -33.19
C PHE A 541 -7.45 -13.32 -34.23
N GLU A 542 -6.21 -13.52 -33.80
CA GLU A 542 -5.10 -13.81 -34.70
C GLU A 542 -5.28 -15.17 -35.39
N ARG A 543 -5.75 -16.19 -34.65
CA ARG A 543 -6.03 -17.53 -35.16
C ARG A 543 -7.36 -17.63 -35.92
N HIS A 544 -8.41 -16.93 -35.43
CA HIS A 544 -9.77 -16.95 -35.96
C HIS A 544 -10.16 -15.64 -36.64
N THR A 545 -9.50 -15.37 -37.74
CA THR A 545 -9.62 -14.07 -38.48
C THR A 545 -11.01 -13.78 -39.01
N GLN A 546 -11.89 -14.78 -39.13
CA GLN A 546 -13.29 -14.60 -39.58
C GLN A 546 -14.12 -13.72 -38.63
N HIS A 547 -13.77 -13.61 -37.38
CA HIS A 547 -14.47 -12.77 -36.39
C HIS A 547 -13.92 -11.35 -36.28
N LEU A 548 -12.72 -11.09 -36.84
CA LEU A 548 -12.02 -9.82 -36.75
C LEU A 548 -12.79 -8.64 -37.38
N PRO A 549 -13.40 -8.77 -38.59
CA PRO A 549 -14.20 -7.67 -39.15
C PRO A 549 -15.40 -7.29 -38.28
N SER A 550 -16.09 -8.29 -37.67
CA SER A 550 -17.23 -8.01 -36.79
C SER A 550 -16.82 -7.29 -35.52
N ALA A 551 -15.69 -7.67 -34.94
CA ALA A 551 -15.13 -7.02 -33.76
C ALA A 551 -14.73 -5.57 -34.04
N LEU A 552 -14.00 -5.32 -35.14
CA LEU A 552 -13.58 -4.00 -35.54
C LEU A 552 -14.76 -3.09 -35.88
N ASN A 553 -15.75 -3.58 -36.66
CA ASN A 553 -16.94 -2.80 -36.96
C ASN A 553 -17.72 -2.38 -35.71
N LEU A 554 -17.87 -3.29 -34.74
CA LEU A 554 -18.47 -2.99 -33.45
C LEU A 554 -17.69 -1.88 -32.74
N MET A 555 -16.35 -2.01 -32.65
CA MET A 555 -15.51 -1.05 -31.96
C MET A 555 -15.54 0.33 -32.63
N PHE A 556 -15.43 0.40 -33.98
CA PHE A 556 -15.53 1.69 -34.67
C PHE A 556 -16.88 2.36 -34.46
N SER A 557 -17.99 1.61 -34.40
CA SER A 557 -19.30 2.17 -34.08
C SER A 557 -19.40 2.76 -32.67
N MET A 558 -18.61 2.28 -31.73
CA MET A 558 -18.59 2.75 -30.34
C MET A 558 -17.72 3.99 -30.11
N LEU A 559 -16.84 4.36 -31.04
CA LEU A 559 -15.96 5.54 -30.91
C LEU A 559 -16.76 6.86 -30.80
N HIS A 560 -17.95 6.92 -31.33
CA HIS A 560 -18.84 8.09 -31.23
C HIS A 560 -19.55 8.23 -29.88
N SER A 561 -19.40 7.25 -28.99
CA SER A 561 -19.96 7.29 -27.63
C SER A 561 -18.95 7.88 -26.64
N PRO A 562 -19.18 9.06 -26.04
CA PRO A 562 -18.21 9.68 -25.13
C PRO A 562 -17.83 8.79 -23.94
N THR A 563 -18.73 7.93 -23.47
CA THR A 563 -18.50 7.03 -22.35
C THR A 563 -17.66 5.80 -22.72
N LEU A 564 -17.62 5.41 -23.99
CA LEU A 564 -16.93 4.21 -24.48
C LEU A 564 -15.70 4.53 -25.33
N ALA A 565 -15.60 5.71 -25.91
CA ALA A 565 -14.56 6.08 -26.88
C ALA A 565 -13.14 5.78 -26.38
N ARG A 566 -12.86 6.09 -25.12
CA ARG A 566 -11.53 5.87 -24.53
C ARG A 566 -11.16 4.38 -24.40
N VAL A 567 -12.09 3.56 -23.95
CA VAL A 567 -11.86 2.11 -23.82
C VAL A 567 -11.76 1.50 -25.20
N THR A 568 -12.68 1.88 -26.09
CA THR A 568 -12.76 1.39 -27.47
C THR A 568 -11.49 1.69 -28.27
N SER A 569 -10.95 2.91 -28.19
CA SER A 569 -9.71 3.27 -28.92
C SER A 569 -8.51 2.45 -28.46
N LYS A 570 -8.41 2.18 -27.16
CA LYS A 570 -7.39 1.26 -26.61
C LYS A 570 -7.58 -0.18 -27.11
N SER A 571 -8.83 -0.64 -27.19
CA SER A 571 -9.17 -1.97 -27.68
C SER A 571 -8.82 -2.12 -29.17
N ILE A 572 -9.11 -1.10 -29.98
CA ILE A 572 -8.71 -1.08 -31.39
C ILE A 572 -7.17 -1.15 -31.50
N ALA A 573 -6.45 -0.32 -30.73
CA ALA A 573 -5.00 -0.32 -30.78
C ALA A 573 -4.40 -1.67 -30.39
N MET A 574 -4.92 -2.31 -29.33
CA MET A 574 -4.46 -3.61 -28.88
C MET A 574 -4.74 -4.72 -29.90
N LEU A 575 -5.97 -4.80 -30.40
CA LEU A 575 -6.36 -5.82 -31.38
C LEU A 575 -5.59 -5.64 -32.69
N CYS A 576 -5.43 -4.41 -33.18
CA CYS A 576 -4.65 -4.14 -34.38
C CYS A 576 -3.16 -4.44 -34.20
N SER A 577 -2.62 -4.20 -33.02
CA SER A 577 -1.22 -4.54 -32.71
C SER A 577 -0.99 -6.06 -32.71
N SER A 578 -1.90 -6.84 -32.11
CA SER A 578 -1.80 -8.30 -32.10
C SER A 578 -2.02 -8.92 -33.50
N CYS A 579 -3.09 -8.48 -34.18
CA CYS A 579 -3.48 -8.99 -35.50
C CYS A 579 -2.81 -8.27 -36.69
N ARG A 580 -1.77 -7.43 -36.47
CA ARG A 580 -1.19 -6.50 -37.45
C ARG A 580 -0.84 -7.16 -38.79
N LYS A 581 -0.25 -8.37 -38.79
CA LYS A 581 0.12 -9.09 -40.03
C LYS A 581 -1.08 -9.45 -40.91
N VAL A 582 -2.15 -9.88 -40.28
CA VAL A 582 -3.40 -10.25 -40.94
C VAL A 582 -4.13 -9.02 -41.48
N LEU A 583 -3.98 -7.87 -40.84
CA LEU A 583 -4.66 -6.62 -41.19
C LEU A 583 -3.95 -5.81 -42.29
N VAL A 584 -2.74 -6.17 -42.69
CA VAL A 584 -2.00 -5.45 -43.79
C VAL A 584 -2.84 -5.30 -45.06
N PRO A 585 -3.60 -6.31 -45.55
CA PRO A 585 -4.44 -6.12 -46.75
C PRO A 585 -5.57 -5.10 -46.56
N GLU A 586 -6.04 -4.87 -45.35
CA GLU A 586 -7.14 -3.95 -45.02
C GLU A 586 -6.71 -2.54 -44.68
N LEU A 587 -5.39 -2.24 -44.79
CA LEU A 587 -4.80 -0.94 -44.41
C LEU A 587 -5.50 0.24 -45.09
N ALA A 588 -5.88 0.11 -46.37
CA ALA A 588 -6.57 1.16 -47.11
C ALA A 588 -7.96 1.51 -46.48
N ALA A 589 -8.68 0.51 -45.99
CA ALA A 589 -9.96 0.71 -45.32
C ALA A 589 -9.77 1.45 -43.97
N PHE A 590 -8.72 1.10 -43.21
CA PHE A 590 -8.38 1.79 -41.97
C PHE A 590 -8.02 3.27 -42.21
N LEU A 591 -7.24 3.57 -43.24
CA LEU A 591 -6.87 4.96 -43.63
C LEU A 591 -8.10 5.77 -44.03
N GLN A 592 -9.02 5.16 -44.77
CA GLN A 592 -10.30 5.78 -45.13
C GLN A 592 -11.14 6.06 -43.87
N GLN A 593 -11.31 5.07 -42.99
CA GLN A 593 -12.08 5.21 -41.79
C GLN A 593 -11.51 6.30 -40.84
N TYR A 594 -10.19 6.38 -40.74
CA TYR A 594 -9.53 7.45 -40.00
C TYR A 594 -9.78 8.84 -40.63
N SER A 595 -9.77 8.94 -41.98
CA SER A 595 -10.10 10.18 -42.71
C SER A 595 -11.52 10.66 -42.39
N GLU A 596 -12.49 9.73 -42.22
CA GLU A 596 -13.87 10.04 -41.83
C GLU A 596 -13.95 10.56 -40.38
N ILE A 597 -13.31 9.84 -39.46
CA ILE A 597 -13.22 10.23 -38.04
C ILE A 597 -12.59 11.64 -37.89
N ASN A 598 -11.56 11.93 -38.65
CA ASN A 598 -10.86 13.21 -38.56
C ASN A 598 -11.67 14.38 -39.14
N ARG A 599 -12.53 14.13 -40.14
CA ARG A 599 -13.42 15.17 -40.72
C ARG A 599 -14.57 15.55 -39.79
N GLU A 600 -15.15 14.60 -39.11
CA GLU A 600 -16.42 14.81 -38.39
C GLU A 600 -16.28 15.62 -37.10
N ASN A 601 -15.08 15.80 -36.55
CA ASN A 601 -14.81 16.45 -35.25
C ASN A 601 -15.71 15.95 -34.07
N SER A 602 -16.39 14.81 -34.25
CA SER A 602 -17.36 14.23 -33.33
C SER A 602 -16.69 13.28 -32.35
N VAL A 603 -15.42 12.94 -32.56
CA VAL A 603 -14.67 11.97 -31.80
C VAL A 603 -13.60 12.70 -30.97
N GLU A 604 -13.49 12.32 -29.71
CA GLU A 604 -12.54 12.86 -28.74
C GLU A 604 -11.07 12.68 -29.20
N SER A 605 -10.19 13.63 -28.86
CA SER A 605 -8.79 13.65 -29.28
C SER A 605 -8.04 12.34 -28.98
N TYR A 606 -8.19 11.79 -27.80
CA TYR A 606 -7.54 10.54 -27.39
C TYR A 606 -8.00 9.31 -28.20
N ALA A 607 -9.20 9.35 -28.77
CA ALA A 607 -9.66 8.27 -29.64
C ALA A 607 -8.97 8.35 -31.01
N LYS A 608 -8.76 9.55 -31.55
CA LYS A 608 -7.96 9.76 -32.75
C LYS A 608 -6.52 9.25 -32.57
N GLU A 609 -5.89 9.59 -31.41
CA GLU A 609 -4.57 9.11 -31.02
C GLU A 609 -4.47 7.59 -31.00
N GLY A 610 -5.47 6.92 -30.42
CA GLY A 610 -5.53 5.46 -30.35
C GLY A 610 -5.64 4.79 -31.70
N VAL A 611 -6.53 5.29 -32.56
CA VAL A 611 -6.76 4.74 -33.92
C VAL A 611 -5.56 4.97 -34.84
N ILE A 612 -4.94 6.15 -34.83
CA ILE A 612 -3.75 6.43 -35.68
C ILE A 612 -2.57 5.55 -35.27
N GLY A 613 -2.39 5.29 -33.95
CA GLY A 613 -1.39 4.35 -33.44
C GLY A 613 -1.66 2.91 -33.86
N ALA A 614 -2.92 2.49 -33.89
CA ALA A 614 -3.34 1.19 -34.40
C ALA A 614 -2.98 1.01 -35.89
N ILE A 615 -3.22 2.02 -36.70
CA ILE A 615 -2.84 2.01 -38.12
C ILE A 615 -1.32 1.94 -38.27
N ALA A 616 -0.57 2.67 -37.49
CA ALA A 616 0.88 2.61 -37.48
C ALA A 616 1.41 1.20 -37.15
N SER A 617 0.77 0.47 -36.23
CA SER A 617 1.13 -0.93 -35.93
C SER A 617 0.89 -1.89 -37.11
N ILE A 618 -0.15 -1.65 -37.89
CA ILE A 618 -0.40 -2.41 -39.14
C ILE A 618 0.66 -2.07 -40.19
N ILE A 619 1.05 -0.80 -40.34
CA ILE A 619 2.13 -0.36 -41.25
C ILE A 619 3.46 -1.02 -40.88
N GLU A 620 3.75 -1.14 -39.57
CA GLU A 620 5.00 -1.76 -39.11
C GLU A 620 5.08 -3.22 -39.57
N ALA A 621 3.99 -3.96 -39.62
CA ALA A 621 3.97 -5.35 -40.09
C ALA A 621 4.13 -5.55 -41.60
N MET A 622 4.23 -4.49 -42.41
CA MET A 622 4.48 -4.60 -43.84
C MET A 622 5.86 -5.18 -44.15
N PRO A 623 6.02 -5.93 -45.22
CA PRO A 623 7.17 -6.83 -45.45
C PRO A 623 8.53 -6.10 -45.64
N ASN A 624 8.53 -4.88 -46.06
CA ASN A 624 9.77 -4.10 -46.28
C ASN A 624 9.55 -2.60 -46.06
N ASP A 625 10.61 -1.87 -45.74
CA ASP A 625 10.57 -0.45 -45.42
C ASP A 625 10.12 0.45 -46.59
N GLU A 626 10.38 0.04 -47.84
CA GLU A 626 9.91 0.77 -49.01
C GLU A 626 8.38 0.77 -49.13
N SER A 627 7.73 -0.35 -48.79
CA SER A 627 6.27 -0.46 -48.78
C SER A 627 5.59 0.32 -47.65
N LYS A 628 6.29 0.57 -46.53
CA LYS A 628 5.81 1.40 -45.42
C LYS A 628 5.75 2.88 -45.74
N LEU A 629 6.53 3.37 -46.73
CA LEU A 629 6.75 4.79 -46.97
C LEU A 629 5.48 5.54 -47.34
N ASP A 630 4.70 5.07 -48.28
CA ASP A 630 3.51 5.78 -48.79
C ASP A 630 2.35 5.78 -47.76
N PRO A 631 2.02 4.67 -47.10
CA PRO A 631 1.02 4.68 -46.01
C PRO A 631 1.44 5.59 -44.85
N LEU A 632 2.70 5.59 -44.48
CA LEU A 632 3.19 6.44 -43.39
C LEU A 632 3.15 7.92 -43.79
N ARG A 633 3.44 8.26 -45.02
CA ARG A 633 3.27 9.63 -45.52
C ARG A 633 1.80 10.08 -45.45
N GLN A 634 0.84 9.20 -45.78
CA GLN A 634 -0.57 9.49 -45.65
C GLN A 634 -0.98 9.73 -44.18
N LEU A 635 -0.46 8.96 -43.26
CA LEU A 635 -0.70 9.21 -41.83
C LEU A 635 -0.14 10.57 -41.39
N LEU A 636 1.06 10.90 -41.79
CA LEU A 636 1.68 12.20 -41.47
C LEU A 636 0.96 13.39 -42.12
N GLU A 637 0.32 13.21 -43.30
CA GLU A 637 -0.51 14.25 -43.88
C GLU A 637 -1.72 14.61 -43.03
N PHE A 638 -2.32 13.67 -42.28
CA PHE A 638 -3.37 13.97 -41.32
C PHE A 638 -2.86 14.82 -40.15
N VAL A 639 -1.70 14.46 -39.59
CA VAL A 639 -1.05 15.21 -38.54
C VAL A 639 -0.66 16.60 -38.99
N GLN A 640 -0.09 16.71 -40.19
CA GLN A 640 0.33 17.99 -40.77
C GLN A 640 -0.86 18.93 -40.97
N ARG A 641 -2.00 18.42 -41.45
CA ARG A 641 -3.24 19.21 -41.57
C ARG A 641 -3.74 19.73 -40.21
N ASP A 642 -3.69 18.93 -39.20
CA ASP A 642 -4.09 19.35 -37.84
C ASP A 642 -3.10 20.41 -37.32
N HIS A 643 -1.79 20.24 -37.53
CA HIS A 643 -0.77 21.25 -37.23
C HIS A 643 -1.02 22.55 -37.97
N GLU A 644 -1.24 22.53 -39.28
CA GLU A 644 -1.53 23.72 -40.09
C GLU A 644 -2.84 24.42 -39.62
N ARG A 645 -3.84 23.63 -39.22
CA ARG A 645 -5.07 24.17 -38.66
C ARG A 645 -4.80 24.87 -37.33
N SER A 646 -3.97 24.29 -36.45
CA SER A 646 -3.54 24.88 -35.17
C SER A 646 -2.88 26.23 -35.40
N LEU A 647 -1.93 26.34 -36.35
CA LEU A 647 -1.24 27.58 -36.69
C LEU A 647 -2.22 28.64 -37.24
N HIS A 648 -3.18 28.25 -38.06
CA HIS A 648 -4.23 29.14 -38.54
C HIS A 648 -5.12 29.66 -37.41
N LEU A 649 -5.54 28.80 -36.49
CA LEU A 649 -6.31 29.18 -35.30
C LEU A 649 -5.52 30.16 -34.45
N LEU A 650 -4.25 29.90 -34.19
CA LEU A 650 -3.34 30.78 -33.45
C LEU A 650 -3.25 32.16 -34.07
N SER A 651 -3.08 32.27 -35.42
CA SER A 651 -3.02 33.53 -36.14
C SER A 651 -4.35 34.32 -36.04
N THR A 652 -5.49 33.62 -36.08
CA THR A 652 -6.83 34.24 -35.92
C THR A 652 -7.08 34.71 -34.51
N GLN A 653 -6.60 33.96 -33.46
CA GLN A 653 -6.68 34.38 -32.08
C GLN A 653 -5.87 35.66 -31.81
N PHE A 654 -4.68 35.78 -32.39
CA PHE A 654 -3.88 37.02 -32.29
C PHE A 654 -4.57 38.21 -32.95
N THR A 655 -5.20 38.02 -34.10
CA THR A 655 -5.95 39.09 -34.78
C THR A 655 -7.22 39.51 -34.03
N ASN A 656 -7.94 38.56 -33.41
CA ASN A 656 -9.12 38.85 -32.58
C ASN A 656 -8.77 39.53 -31.27
N ALA A 657 -7.68 39.13 -30.60
CA ALA A 657 -7.16 39.78 -29.43
C ALA A 657 -6.75 41.25 -29.69
N ALA A 658 -6.12 41.51 -30.83
CA ALA A 658 -5.78 42.86 -31.25
C ALA A 658 -7.00 43.74 -31.58
N SER A 659 -8.15 43.14 -31.95
CA SER A 659 -9.39 43.84 -32.34
C SER A 659 -10.48 43.86 -31.22
N ASN A 660 -10.18 43.40 -30.02
CA ASN A 660 -11.13 43.34 -28.87
C ASN A 660 -12.46 42.61 -29.18
N THR A 661 -12.49 41.70 -30.15
CA THR A 661 -13.66 40.87 -30.46
C THR A 661 -13.66 39.64 -29.56
N GLN A 662 -14.80 39.38 -28.86
CA GLN A 662 -14.97 38.18 -28.05
C GLN A 662 -14.88 36.92 -28.92
N VAL A 663 -14.05 35.94 -28.46
CA VAL A 663 -13.99 34.62 -29.09
C VAL A 663 -15.36 33.91 -28.85
N PRO A 664 -15.97 33.35 -29.92
CA PRO A 664 -17.24 32.61 -29.74
C PRO A 664 -17.07 31.44 -28.74
N ASP A 665 -18.02 31.32 -27.82
CA ASP A 665 -18.10 30.18 -26.89
C ASP A 665 -18.15 28.86 -27.71
N GLY A 666 -17.19 27.93 -27.45
CA GLY A 666 -17.12 26.62 -28.10
C GLY A 666 -16.08 26.51 -29.23
N GLN A 667 -15.22 27.52 -29.44
CA GLN A 667 -14.09 27.39 -30.40
C GLN A 667 -12.93 26.62 -29.73
N VAL A 668 -12.54 25.50 -30.36
CA VAL A 668 -11.39 24.69 -29.90
C VAL A 668 -10.12 25.57 -29.88
N ALA A 669 -9.36 25.51 -28.78
CA ALA A 669 -8.14 26.29 -28.62
C ALA A 669 -7.03 25.77 -29.56
N ALA A 670 -6.19 26.70 -30.07
CA ALA A 670 -5.14 26.35 -31.01
C ALA A 670 -4.12 25.37 -30.44
N ASP A 671 -3.80 25.53 -29.14
CA ASP A 671 -2.88 24.68 -28.40
C ASP A 671 -3.44 23.26 -28.20
N GLU A 672 -4.76 23.10 -28.01
CA GLU A 672 -5.40 21.78 -27.88
C GLU A 672 -5.30 20.98 -29.19
N VAL A 673 -5.49 21.64 -30.34
CA VAL A 673 -5.33 21.01 -31.65
C VAL A 673 -3.87 20.61 -31.87
N GLU A 674 -2.93 21.48 -31.50
CA GLU A 674 -1.49 21.21 -31.64
C GLU A 674 -1.07 20.04 -30.75
N LEU A 675 -1.49 20.02 -29.49
CA LEU A 675 -1.21 18.92 -28.56
C LEU A 675 -1.75 17.59 -29.10
N THR A 676 -2.95 17.60 -29.69
CA THR A 676 -3.53 16.41 -30.33
C THR A 676 -2.66 15.94 -31.51
N ALA A 677 -2.18 16.86 -32.38
CA ALA A 677 -1.30 16.53 -33.48
C ALA A 677 0.02 15.89 -33.00
N ILE A 678 0.65 16.46 -31.97
CA ILE A 678 1.91 15.92 -31.41
C ILE A 678 1.66 14.55 -30.72
N ARG A 679 0.54 14.37 -30.01
CA ARG A 679 0.18 13.09 -29.40
C ARG A 679 -0.11 12.01 -30.45
N CYS A 680 -0.66 12.39 -31.60
CA CYS A 680 -0.76 11.48 -32.74
C CYS A 680 0.63 11.04 -33.24
N LEU A 681 1.65 11.94 -33.29
CA LEU A 681 3.02 11.53 -33.60
C LEU A 681 3.60 10.55 -32.60
N ILE A 682 3.34 10.76 -31.29
CA ILE A 682 3.75 9.81 -30.24
C ILE A 682 3.11 8.44 -30.47
N SER A 683 1.81 8.41 -30.78
CA SER A 683 1.07 7.19 -31.03
C SER A 683 1.54 6.47 -32.30
N ILE A 684 1.85 7.21 -33.36
CA ILE A 684 2.47 6.66 -34.57
C ILE A 684 3.84 6.06 -34.23
N GLY A 685 4.70 6.82 -33.53
CA GLY A 685 6.03 6.34 -33.15
C GLY A 685 5.98 5.06 -32.29
N LYS A 686 5.03 4.96 -31.36
CA LYS A 686 4.81 3.73 -30.56
C LYS A 686 4.30 2.57 -31.42
N GLY A 687 3.37 2.83 -32.33
CA GLY A 687 2.82 1.81 -33.22
C GLY A 687 3.85 1.23 -34.18
N LEU A 688 4.85 2.02 -34.58
CA LEU A 688 5.94 1.62 -35.47
C LEU A 688 7.07 0.88 -34.73
N GLN A 689 7.03 0.76 -33.39
CA GLN A 689 8.05 -0.01 -32.66
C GLN A 689 7.95 -1.50 -32.95
N VAL A 690 9.11 -2.12 -33.15
CA VAL A 690 9.19 -3.57 -33.31
C VAL A 690 8.87 -4.24 -31.97
N PRO A 691 7.96 -5.23 -31.93
CA PRO A 691 7.65 -5.92 -30.70
C PRO A 691 8.83 -6.64 -30.08
N ALA A 692 8.91 -6.64 -28.76
CA ALA A 692 10.02 -7.23 -28.00
C ALA A 692 10.16 -8.76 -28.22
N ASP A 693 9.09 -9.42 -28.63
CA ASP A 693 9.02 -10.88 -28.90
C ASP A 693 9.36 -11.24 -30.37
N THR A 694 9.66 -10.25 -31.22
CA THR A 694 10.04 -10.51 -32.60
C THR A 694 11.41 -11.19 -32.65
N PRO A 695 11.56 -12.37 -33.30
CA PRO A 695 12.85 -13.04 -33.40
C PRO A 695 13.89 -12.14 -34.09
N VAL A 696 15.02 -11.94 -33.44
CA VAL A 696 16.15 -11.19 -34.00
C VAL A 696 16.82 -12.06 -35.05
N ASP A 697 16.78 -11.66 -36.32
CA ASP A 697 17.54 -12.35 -37.38
C ASP A 697 19.02 -11.99 -37.26
N LEU A 698 19.80 -12.92 -36.68
CA LEU A 698 21.24 -12.80 -36.48
C LEU A 698 22.05 -12.86 -37.81
N ASN A 699 21.40 -13.15 -38.94
CA ASN A 699 22.05 -13.24 -40.25
C ASN A 699 22.00 -11.94 -41.07
N THR A 700 21.34 -10.88 -40.57
CA THR A 700 21.43 -9.57 -41.22
C THR A 700 22.84 -9.03 -41.04
N SER A 701 23.65 -9.14 -42.11
CA SER A 701 24.96 -8.51 -42.18
C SER A 701 24.83 -7.02 -41.80
N GLU A 702 25.79 -6.50 -41.06
CA GLU A 702 25.99 -5.10 -40.77
C GLU A 702 26.15 -4.28 -42.07
N ASN A 703 25.11 -4.16 -42.86
CA ASN A 703 25.04 -3.15 -43.90
C ASN A 703 24.83 -1.78 -43.23
N ASN A 704 25.83 -0.92 -43.27
CA ASN A 704 25.80 0.48 -42.81
C ASN A 704 24.74 1.35 -43.57
N TYR A 705 23.88 0.78 -44.37
CA TYR A 705 22.81 1.43 -45.08
C TYR A 705 21.47 1.28 -44.34
N SER A 706 21.04 2.35 -43.68
CA SER A 706 19.70 2.44 -43.12
C SER A 706 18.77 3.15 -44.12
N TYR A 707 17.65 2.53 -44.46
CA TYR A 707 16.64 3.11 -45.33
C TYR A 707 16.09 4.45 -44.77
N TRP A 708 15.92 4.52 -43.48
CA TRP A 708 15.34 5.66 -42.76
C TRP A 708 16.33 6.79 -42.50
N LYS A 709 17.62 6.48 -42.30
CA LYS A 709 18.66 7.50 -42.03
C LYS A 709 19.30 8.05 -43.28
N ASN A 710 19.57 7.19 -44.26
CA ASN A 710 20.39 7.52 -45.44
C ASN A 710 19.66 7.31 -46.78
N GLY A 711 18.46 6.66 -46.76
CA GLY A 711 17.67 6.31 -47.96
C GLY A 711 16.46 7.23 -48.16
N ASN A 712 15.52 6.74 -48.98
CA ASN A 712 14.29 7.45 -49.32
C ASN A 712 13.37 7.71 -48.11
N GLY A 713 13.48 6.93 -47.06
CA GLY A 713 12.73 7.09 -45.83
C GLY A 713 13.10 8.32 -45.00
N ARG A 714 14.30 8.92 -45.22
CA ARG A 714 14.72 10.12 -44.50
C ARG A 714 13.75 11.29 -44.62
N GLY A 715 12.99 11.36 -45.73
CA GLY A 715 11.96 12.39 -45.91
C GLY A 715 10.90 12.40 -44.80
N ILE A 716 10.56 11.24 -44.21
CA ILE A 716 9.64 11.09 -43.09
C ILE A 716 10.20 11.74 -41.83
N GLN A 717 11.45 11.43 -41.50
CA GLN A 717 12.12 12.03 -40.33
C GLN A 717 12.20 13.54 -40.43
N VAL A 718 12.54 14.07 -41.62
CA VAL A 718 12.59 15.51 -41.85
C VAL A 718 11.22 16.15 -41.73
N GLN A 719 10.17 15.51 -42.22
CA GLN A 719 8.79 16.02 -42.10
C GLN A 719 8.37 16.11 -40.63
N VAL A 720 8.59 15.07 -39.84
CA VAL A 720 8.29 15.07 -38.41
C VAL A 720 9.09 16.16 -37.69
N LEU A 721 10.41 16.26 -37.94
CA LEU A 721 11.26 17.29 -37.33
C LEU A 721 10.80 18.72 -37.69
N ASN A 722 10.31 18.94 -38.90
CA ASN A 722 9.77 20.23 -39.29
C ASN A 722 8.49 20.58 -38.54
N ILE A 723 7.57 19.63 -38.37
CA ILE A 723 6.35 19.82 -37.57
C ILE A 723 6.72 20.16 -36.11
N LEU A 724 7.61 19.37 -35.50
CA LEU A 724 8.03 19.60 -34.12
C LEU A 724 8.75 20.93 -33.92
N THR A 725 9.56 21.32 -34.89
CA THR A 725 10.28 22.61 -34.86
C THR A 725 9.29 23.77 -35.00
N ALA A 726 8.36 23.70 -35.94
CA ALA A 726 7.33 24.72 -36.13
C ALA A 726 6.40 24.84 -34.92
N ALA A 727 6.01 23.71 -34.31
CA ALA A 727 5.23 23.68 -33.07
C ALA A 727 5.94 24.38 -31.91
N ASN A 728 7.22 24.07 -31.71
CA ASN A 728 8.03 24.70 -30.65
C ASN A 728 8.22 26.21 -30.86
N GLU A 729 8.30 26.65 -32.12
CA GLU A 729 8.45 28.06 -32.48
C GLU A 729 7.12 28.84 -32.42
N ALA A 730 6.00 28.18 -32.74
CA ALA A 730 4.67 28.79 -32.69
C ALA A 730 4.10 28.91 -31.26
N PHE A 731 4.45 28.02 -30.35
CA PHE A 731 3.98 27.98 -28.97
C PHE A 731 5.14 28.19 -27.99
N PRO A 732 5.89 29.29 -28.03
CA PRO A 732 7.02 29.53 -27.15
C PRO A 732 6.52 29.70 -25.71
N GLY A 733 7.09 28.91 -24.81
CA GLY A 733 6.72 28.94 -23.39
C GLY A 733 5.50 28.10 -23.02
N HIS A 734 4.92 27.31 -23.93
CA HIS A 734 3.86 26.37 -23.62
C HIS A 734 4.45 25.04 -23.11
N GLY A 735 4.36 24.80 -21.79
CA GLY A 735 5.03 23.67 -21.15
C GLY A 735 4.56 22.29 -21.63
N GLU A 736 3.26 22.13 -21.95
CA GLU A 736 2.74 20.85 -22.45
C GLU A 736 3.24 20.54 -23.87
N VAL A 737 3.36 21.54 -24.73
CA VAL A 737 3.95 21.37 -26.08
C VAL A 737 5.41 20.92 -25.96
N THR A 738 6.19 21.56 -25.09
CA THR A 738 7.59 21.16 -24.82
C THR A 738 7.67 19.70 -24.32
N GLU A 739 6.77 19.30 -23.42
CA GLU A 739 6.70 17.95 -22.88
C GLU A 739 6.36 16.93 -23.96
N GLU A 740 5.32 17.17 -24.77
CA GLU A 740 4.88 16.21 -25.77
C GLU A 740 5.90 16.10 -26.93
N ILE A 741 6.58 17.17 -27.32
CA ILE A 741 7.73 17.12 -28.27
C ILE A 741 8.84 16.21 -27.66
N SER A 742 9.15 16.40 -26.39
CA SER A 742 10.13 15.57 -25.68
C SER A 742 9.72 14.09 -25.67
N HIS A 743 8.42 13.81 -25.58
CA HIS A 743 7.88 12.44 -25.66
C HIS A 743 8.07 11.84 -27.07
N VAL A 744 7.84 12.61 -28.17
CA VAL A 744 8.09 12.10 -29.53
C VAL A 744 9.54 11.66 -29.66
N PHE A 745 10.49 12.48 -29.23
CA PHE A 745 11.92 12.13 -29.30
C PHE A 745 12.24 10.89 -28.47
N ARG A 746 11.71 10.79 -27.23
CA ARG A 746 11.96 9.63 -26.39
C ARG A 746 11.39 8.33 -26.98
N THR A 747 10.26 8.42 -27.66
CA THR A 747 9.66 7.25 -28.34
C THR A 747 10.59 6.73 -29.42
N GLY A 748 11.25 7.61 -30.20
CA GLY A 748 12.18 7.19 -31.22
C GLY A 748 13.56 6.76 -30.73
N LEU A 749 13.98 7.20 -29.53
CA LEU A 749 15.27 6.80 -28.94
C LEU A 749 15.28 5.36 -28.40
N VAL A 750 14.15 4.66 -28.38
CA VAL A 750 14.05 3.25 -28.01
C VAL A 750 14.69 2.35 -29.06
N GLU A 751 14.61 2.76 -30.33
CA GLU A 751 15.11 1.99 -31.48
C GLU A 751 16.39 2.58 -32.06
N THR A 752 17.21 1.73 -32.65
CA THR A 752 18.45 2.14 -33.34
C THR A 752 18.22 2.50 -34.79
N ASP A 753 17.18 1.99 -35.44
CA ASP A 753 16.77 2.28 -36.81
C ASP A 753 15.24 2.28 -36.92
N GLY A 754 14.69 3.14 -37.74
CA GLY A 754 13.26 3.29 -37.95
C GLY A 754 12.83 4.70 -38.31
N PRO A 755 11.54 4.88 -38.67
CA PRO A 755 11.03 6.19 -39.11
C PRO A 755 11.14 7.29 -38.06
N PHE A 756 11.12 6.94 -36.76
CA PHE A 756 11.22 7.85 -35.61
C PHE A 756 12.58 7.78 -34.91
N ALA A 757 13.53 6.95 -35.39
CA ALA A 757 14.89 6.89 -34.86
C ALA A 757 15.72 8.10 -35.39
N PHE A 758 15.46 9.28 -34.83
CA PHE A 758 16.08 10.53 -35.23
C PHE A 758 17.59 10.54 -34.98
N PRO A 759 18.37 11.23 -35.88
CA PRO A 759 19.79 11.42 -35.61
C PRO A 759 20.03 12.14 -34.29
N PRO A 760 21.00 11.69 -33.47
CA PRO A 760 21.31 12.30 -32.17
C PRO A 760 21.54 13.81 -32.23
N GLU A 761 22.13 14.29 -33.31
CA GLU A 761 22.41 15.72 -33.53
C GLU A 761 21.12 16.55 -33.65
N ASP A 762 20.06 16.02 -34.25
CA ASP A 762 18.79 16.72 -34.43
C ASP A 762 17.99 16.78 -33.12
N VAL A 763 18.01 15.70 -32.32
CA VAL A 763 17.45 15.72 -30.98
C VAL A 763 18.20 16.68 -30.06
N ALA A 764 19.54 16.69 -30.14
CA ALA A 764 20.38 17.62 -29.40
C ALA A 764 20.11 19.09 -29.74
N LYS A 765 19.86 19.43 -31.02
CA LYS A 765 19.47 20.78 -31.44
C LYS A 765 18.19 21.26 -30.73
N PHE A 766 17.21 20.39 -30.54
CA PHE A 766 16.00 20.71 -29.78
C PHE A 766 16.35 20.97 -28.30
N ILE A 767 17.12 20.07 -27.67
CA ILE A 767 17.54 20.20 -26.27
C ILE A 767 18.26 21.54 -26.04
N PHE A 768 19.19 21.94 -26.93
CA PHE A 768 20.00 23.15 -26.75
C PHE A 768 19.21 24.47 -26.96
N ARG A 769 18.01 24.41 -27.52
CA ARG A 769 17.10 25.56 -27.56
C ARG A 769 16.46 25.87 -26.22
N SER A 770 16.48 24.88 -25.30
CA SER A 770 15.89 24.99 -23.96
C SER A 770 16.92 25.50 -22.95
N ASN A 771 16.46 26.27 -21.98
CA ASN A 771 17.25 26.79 -20.86
C ASN A 771 16.48 26.67 -19.56
N TYR A 772 17.06 27.16 -18.48
CA TYR A 772 16.45 27.14 -17.14
C TYR A 772 15.01 27.73 -17.08
N GLN A 773 14.71 28.73 -17.91
CA GLN A 773 13.39 29.39 -17.93
C GLN A 773 12.36 28.64 -18.80
N THR A 774 12.78 27.62 -19.55
CA THR A 774 11.87 26.86 -20.42
C THR A 774 10.87 26.08 -19.54
N PRO A 775 9.55 26.29 -19.69
CA PRO A 775 8.56 25.54 -18.95
C PRO A 775 8.72 24.04 -19.15
N ARG A 776 8.60 23.29 -18.05
CA ARG A 776 8.81 21.81 -18.01
C ARG A 776 10.18 21.37 -18.58
N VAL A 777 11.22 22.16 -18.36
CA VAL A 777 12.60 21.81 -18.78
C VAL A 777 13.04 20.42 -18.24
N ILE A 778 12.45 19.95 -17.17
CA ILE A 778 12.64 18.61 -16.61
C ILE A 778 12.45 17.52 -17.67
N THR A 779 11.42 17.66 -18.51
CA THR A 779 11.13 16.67 -19.58
C THR A 779 12.20 16.70 -20.67
N VAL A 780 12.80 17.87 -20.91
CA VAL A 780 13.93 18.03 -21.83
C VAL A 780 15.19 17.38 -21.25
N ILE A 781 15.47 17.54 -19.94
CA ILE A 781 16.58 16.86 -19.26
C ILE A 781 16.39 15.34 -19.33
N ASN A 782 15.18 14.83 -19.10
CA ASN A 782 14.86 13.41 -19.24
C ASN A 782 15.08 12.91 -20.67
N THR A 783 14.84 13.75 -21.68
CA THR A 783 15.15 13.43 -23.08
C THR A 783 16.66 13.38 -23.30
N ALA A 784 17.43 14.29 -22.70
CA ALA A 784 18.89 14.23 -22.71
C ALA A 784 19.42 12.95 -22.03
N CYS A 785 18.78 12.52 -20.92
CA CYS A 785 19.08 11.24 -20.26
C CYS A 785 18.83 10.03 -21.18
N SER A 786 17.75 10.07 -21.97
CA SER A 786 17.45 9.00 -22.93
C SER A 786 18.40 9.04 -24.14
N LEU A 787 18.74 10.23 -24.61
CA LEU A 787 19.66 10.41 -25.71
C LEU A 787 21.08 9.93 -25.37
N ILE A 788 21.58 10.21 -24.15
CA ILE A 788 22.90 9.73 -23.73
C ILE A 788 22.98 8.20 -23.70
N ASN A 789 21.89 7.54 -23.28
CA ASN A 789 21.82 6.08 -23.32
C ASN A 789 21.85 5.54 -24.76
N SER A 790 21.13 6.18 -25.69
CA SER A 790 21.16 5.80 -27.11
C SER A 790 22.55 6.01 -27.72
N CYS A 791 23.24 7.10 -27.40
CA CYS A 791 24.61 7.36 -27.86
C CYS A 791 25.62 6.32 -27.36
N ASN A 792 25.32 5.65 -26.21
CA ASN A 792 26.20 4.63 -25.62
C ASN A 792 26.26 3.33 -26.43
N THR A 793 25.26 3.05 -27.25
CA THR A 793 25.15 1.81 -28.02
C THR A 793 25.98 1.80 -29.29
N THR A 794 26.42 2.95 -29.77
CA THR A 794 27.13 3.13 -31.03
C THR A 794 28.53 3.74 -30.89
N LEU A 795 29.48 3.26 -31.72
CA LEU A 795 30.90 3.66 -31.72
C LEU A 795 31.19 4.83 -32.65
N ASP A 796 30.40 5.91 -32.68
CA ASP A 796 30.59 7.05 -33.55
C ASP A 796 31.22 8.27 -32.83
N GLU A 797 32.24 8.90 -33.42
CA GLU A 797 32.86 10.13 -32.90
C GLU A 797 31.87 11.30 -32.78
N ARG A 798 30.84 11.34 -33.63
CA ARG A 798 29.77 12.35 -33.58
C ARG A 798 28.96 12.22 -32.30
N ASN A 799 28.69 10.99 -31.82
CA ASN A 799 28.01 10.76 -30.59
C ASN A 799 28.79 11.27 -29.38
N ASN A 800 30.11 11.19 -29.42
CA ASN A 800 30.96 11.77 -28.37
C ASN A 800 30.86 13.30 -28.32
N GLN A 801 30.78 13.96 -29.50
CA GLN A 801 30.56 15.41 -29.57
C GLN A 801 29.19 15.81 -29.02
N VAL A 802 28.12 15.06 -29.35
CA VAL A 802 26.78 15.27 -28.81
C VAL A 802 26.80 15.09 -27.31
N SER A 803 27.41 14.03 -26.79
CA SER A 803 27.49 13.74 -25.35
C SER A 803 28.24 14.85 -24.59
N SER A 804 29.33 15.35 -25.14
CA SER A 804 30.09 16.47 -24.56
C SER A 804 29.28 17.78 -24.55
N ALA A 805 28.54 18.07 -25.61
CA ALA A 805 27.68 19.25 -25.69
C ALA A 805 26.48 19.14 -24.70
N LEU A 806 25.91 17.95 -24.54
CA LEU A 806 24.86 17.69 -23.52
C LEU A 806 25.38 17.92 -22.11
N LEU A 807 26.60 17.45 -21.79
CA LEU A 807 27.22 17.73 -20.50
C LEU A 807 27.40 19.22 -20.25
N THR A 808 27.84 19.96 -21.26
CA THR A 808 27.97 21.42 -21.17
C THR A 808 26.61 22.10 -20.91
N TRP A 809 25.57 21.66 -21.61
CA TRP A 809 24.21 22.19 -21.42
C TRP A 809 23.67 21.89 -20.01
N VAL A 810 23.80 20.63 -19.50
CA VAL A 810 23.39 20.27 -18.15
C VAL A 810 24.19 21.05 -17.10
N SER A 811 25.50 21.23 -17.31
CA SER A 811 26.34 22.07 -16.43
C SER A 811 25.87 23.52 -16.39
N GLY A 812 25.41 24.06 -17.49
CA GLY A 812 24.79 25.40 -17.59
C GLY A 812 23.48 25.50 -16.80
N LEU A 813 22.67 24.44 -16.75
CA LEU A 813 21.48 24.39 -15.89
C LEU A 813 21.86 24.39 -14.40
N MET A 814 22.90 23.64 -14.03
CA MET A 814 23.40 23.65 -12.63
C MET A 814 23.95 25.02 -12.24
N GLU A 815 24.62 25.72 -13.17
CA GLU A 815 25.09 27.09 -12.96
C GLU A 815 23.93 28.06 -12.77
N ALA A 816 22.84 27.94 -13.54
CA ALA A 816 21.64 28.76 -13.42
C ALA A 816 20.98 28.69 -12.04
N ILE A 817 21.12 27.56 -11.35
CA ILE A 817 20.67 27.36 -9.96
C ILE A 817 21.80 27.59 -8.94
N ASN A 818 22.87 28.30 -9.31
CA ASN A 818 24.03 28.64 -8.49
C ASN A 818 24.77 27.43 -7.92
N HIS A 819 24.79 26.30 -8.59
CA HIS A 819 25.36 25.03 -8.13
C HIS A 819 24.85 24.59 -6.74
N GLU A 820 23.60 24.96 -6.42
CA GLU A 820 22.94 24.57 -5.15
C GLU A 820 21.70 23.76 -5.44
N PRO A 821 21.72 22.44 -5.19
CA PRO A 821 20.60 21.55 -5.50
C PRO A 821 19.27 21.92 -4.83
N SER A 822 19.32 22.53 -3.65
CA SER A 822 18.14 22.94 -2.89
C SER A 822 17.40 24.16 -3.51
N ASN A 823 18.03 24.89 -4.43
CA ASN A 823 17.39 26.01 -5.10
C ASN A 823 16.30 25.54 -6.08
N ASP A 824 16.54 24.39 -6.72
CA ASP A 824 15.56 23.76 -7.59
C ASP A 824 15.76 22.23 -7.59
N PRO A 825 15.10 21.51 -6.66
CA PRO A 825 15.20 20.06 -6.54
C PRO A 825 14.69 19.31 -7.79
N GLU A 826 13.71 19.86 -8.49
CA GLU A 826 13.09 19.23 -9.66
C GLU A 826 14.04 19.20 -10.87
N ILE A 827 14.87 20.23 -11.04
CA ILE A 827 15.93 20.26 -12.06
C ILE A 827 17.16 19.46 -11.59
N SER A 828 17.45 19.53 -10.31
CA SER A 828 18.66 18.88 -9.75
C SER A 828 18.60 17.36 -9.84
N GLN A 829 17.45 16.75 -9.60
CA GLN A 829 17.30 15.30 -9.65
C GLN A 829 17.61 14.73 -11.04
N PRO A 830 16.96 15.15 -12.15
CA PRO A 830 17.26 14.59 -13.47
C PRO A 830 18.65 15.03 -14.00
N SER A 831 19.18 16.16 -13.55
CA SER A 831 20.54 16.57 -13.89
C SER A 831 21.59 15.63 -13.30
N ILE A 832 21.41 15.20 -12.05
CA ILE A 832 22.27 14.18 -11.40
C ILE A 832 22.06 12.81 -12.06
N GLU A 833 20.82 12.46 -12.41
CA GLU A 833 20.54 11.23 -13.15
C GLU A 833 21.24 11.22 -14.53
N PHE A 834 21.29 12.34 -15.23
CA PHE A 834 22.05 12.48 -16.47
C PHE A 834 23.55 12.17 -16.22
N LEU A 835 24.14 12.73 -15.17
CA LEU A 835 25.53 12.43 -14.81
C LEU A 835 25.74 10.94 -14.48
N HIS A 836 24.82 10.32 -13.79
CA HIS A 836 24.85 8.89 -13.46
C HIS A 836 24.84 8.04 -14.74
N ARG A 837 23.96 8.36 -15.70
CA ARG A 837 23.90 7.67 -17.00
C ARG A 837 25.15 7.91 -17.86
N LEU A 838 25.71 9.11 -17.79
CA LEU A 838 26.93 9.46 -18.49
C LEU A 838 28.11 8.59 -18.04
N ILE A 839 28.29 8.37 -16.73
CA ILE A 839 29.39 7.55 -16.19
C ILE A 839 29.17 6.05 -16.29
N SER A 840 27.98 5.59 -16.68
CA SER A 840 27.66 4.15 -16.75
C SER A 840 28.47 3.41 -17.82
N THR A 841 29.05 4.13 -18.79
CA THR A 841 29.94 3.59 -19.82
C THR A 841 31.35 4.13 -19.71
N PRO A 842 32.40 3.30 -19.90
CA PRO A 842 33.80 3.74 -19.81
C PRO A 842 34.17 4.89 -20.77
N LYS A 843 33.53 4.96 -21.95
CA LYS A 843 33.80 6.02 -22.94
C LYS A 843 33.31 7.39 -22.48
N ASN A 844 32.09 7.42 -21.96
CA ASN A 844 31.49 8.66 -21.51
C ASN A 844 32.13 9.19 -20.23
N LEU A 845 32.71 8.30 -19.43
CA LEU A 845 33.56 8.70 -18.30
C LEU A 845 34.74 9.55 -18.78
N HIS A 846 35.33 9.23 -19.93
CA HIS A 846 36.39 10.06 -20.55
C HIS A 846 35.89 11.45 -20.94
N ILE A 847 34.63 11.57 -21.36
CA ILE A 847 33.98 12.87 -21.67
C ILE A 847 33.86 13.70 -20.38
N LEU A 848 33.39 13.09 -19.29
CA LEU A 848 33.28 13.77 -17.99
C LEU A 848 34.65 14.24 -17.50
N LEU A 849 35.66 13.37 -17.50
CA LEU A 849 36.99 13.66 -16.95
C LEU A 849 37.77 14.72 -17.80
N ASN A 850 37.46 14.84 -19.07
CA ASN A 850 38.06 15.84 -19.96
C ASN A 850 37.18 17.07 -20.21
N HIS A 851 36.11 17.23 -19.44
CA HIS A 851 35.25 18.40 -19.60
C HIS A 851 35.97 19.71 -19.27
N GLU A 852 35.81 20.70 -20.13
CA GLU A 852 36.44 22.03 -20.01
C GLU A 852 35.36 23.11 -19.75
N PRO A 853 35.64 24.10 -18.90
CA PRO A 853 36.86 24.27 -18.09
C PRO A 853 36.92 23.28 -16.93
N LYS A 854 38.13 22.92 -16.50
CA LYS A 854 38.34 21.93 -15.44
C LYS A 854 37.70 22.30 -14.10
N SER A 855 37.45 23.60 -13.85
CA SER A 855 36.69 24.10 -12.72
C SER A 855 35.24 23.62 -12.70
N SER A 856 34.63 23.35 -13.87
CA SER A 856 33.27 22.81 -13.96
C SER A 856 33.17 21.40 -13.39
N LEU A 857 34.21 20.59 -13.49
CA LEU A 857 34.26 19.24 -12.94
C LEU A 857 34.16 19.26 -11.41
N GLU A 858 34.87 20.18 -10.76
CA GLU A 858 34.76 20.39 -9.32
C GLU A 858 33.33 20.78 -8.92
N HIS A 859 32.73 21.73 -9.64
CA HIS A 859 31.35 22.15 -9.38
C HIS A 859 30.35 21.00 -9.56
N ILE A 860 30.51 20.15 -10.58
CA ILE A 860 29.67 18.97 -10.80
C ILE A 860 29.75 17.99 -9.61
N PHE A 861 30.96 17.65 -9.15
CA PHE A 861 31.11 16.75 -8.00
C PHE A 861 30.60 17.37 -6.70
N MET A 862 30.89 18.65 -6.46
CA MET A 862 30.38 19.35 -5.27
C MET A 862 28.88 19.47 -5.30
N PHE A 863 28.26 19.65 -6.48
CA PHE A 863 26.81 19.66 -6.64
C PHE A 863 26.18 18.33 -6.19
N THR A 864 26.76 17.20 -6.63
CA THR A 864 26.27 15.88 -6.22
C THR A 864 26.46 15.59 -4.72
N LEU A 865 27.55 16.07 -4.10
CA LEU A 865 27.79 15.97 -2.67
C LEU A 865 26.82 16.84 -1.86
N LYS A 866 26.52 18.05 -2.31
CA LYS A 866 25.53 18.92 -1.70
C LYS A 866 24.11 18.31 -1.79
N ALA A 867 23.76 17.71 -2.94
CA ALA A 867 22.51 16.98 -3.09
C ALA A 867 22.40 15.81 -2.09
N LEU A 868 23.50 15.09 -1.89
CA LEU A 868 23.56 13.97 -0.93
C LEU A 868 23.30 14.42 0.53
N THR A 869 23.75 15.64 0.92
CA THR A 869 23.52 16.22 2.25
C THR A 869 22.27 17.08 2.33
N GLY A 870 21.61 17.35 1.20
CA GLY A 870 20.40 18.16 1.11
C GLY A 870 19.19 17.57 1.85
N ARG A 871 18.10 18.33 1.93
CA ARG A 871 16.85 17.89 2.58
C ARG A 871 15.93 17.13 1.62
N ASP A 872 16.04 17.39 0.33
CA ASP A 872 15.14 16.88 -0.69
C ASP A 872 15.47 15.41 -1.04
N PRO A 873 14.51 14.49 -0.91
CA PRO A 873 14.78 13.05 -1.04
C PRO A 873 15.15 12.63 -2.46
N LEU A 874 14.57 13.25 -3.50
CA LEU A 874 14.79 12.85 -4.89
C LEU A 874 16.22 13.16 -5.38
N PRO A 875 16.72 14.41 -5.28
CA PRO A 875 18.12 14.70 -5.61
C PRO A 875 19.11 13.88 -4.78
N LYS A 876 18.81 13.65 -3.49
CA LYS A 876 19.62 12.84 -2.58
C LYS A 876 19.74 11.39 -3.06
N GLN A 877 18.61 10.78 -3.47
CA GLN A 877 18.61 9.42 -4.01
C GLN A 877 19.44 9.32 -5.29
N SER A 878 19.21 10.23 -6.25
CA SER A 878 20.00 10.25 -7.50
C SER A 878 21.49 10.46 -7.25
N ALA A 879 21.84 11.30 -6.27
CA ALA A 879 23.22 11.48 -5.85
C ALA A 879 23.82 10.21 -5.21
N ALA A 880 23.04 9.49 -4.40
CA ALA A 880 23.48 8.21 -3.85
C ALA A 880 23.75 7.17 -4.95
N GLU A 881 22.89 7.08 -5.96
CA GLU A 881 23.05 6.19 -7.10
C GLU A 881 24.27 6.58 -7.97
N PHE A 882 24.46 7.88 -8.23
CA PHE A 882 25.65 8.40 -8.90
C PHE A 882 26.93 8.01 -8.16
N TRP A 883 26.99 8.25 -6.84
CA TRP A 883 28.19 7.95 -6.05
C TRP A 883 28.41 6.45 -5.89
N ALA A 884 27.37 5.63 -5.77
CA ALA A 884 27.50 4.17 -5.77
C ALA A 884 28.14 3.68 -7.08
N SER A 885 27.74 4.24 -8.21
CA SER A 885 28.30 3.90 -9.53
C SER A 885 29.70 4.43 -9.68
N PHE A 886 29.97 5.69 -9.33
CA PHE A 886 31.30 6.30 -9.46
C PHE A 886 32.37 5.59 -8.64
N VAL A 887 32.05 5.25 -7.39
CA VAL A 887 32.95 4.50 -6.50
C VAL A 887 33.20 3.07 -6.99
N SER A 888 32.22 2.48 -7.71
CA SER A 888 32.31 1.13 -8.27
C SER A 888 32.99 1.05 -9.62
N LEU A 889 33.33 2.19 -10.22
CA LEU A 889 34.01 2.19 -11.51
C LEU A 889 35.25 1.29 -11.45
N PRO A 890 35.40 0.35 -12.38
CA PRO A 890 36.40 -0.68 -12.25
C PRO A 890 37.81 -0.09 -12.19
N THR A 891 38.53 -0.48 -11.16
CA THR A 891 39.98 -0.25 -11.06
C THR A 891 40.75 -0.93 -12.20
N ASN A 892 40.06 -1.78 -12.97
CA ASN A 892 40.60 -2.55 -14.10
C ASN A 892 40.23 -1.95 -15.45
N ASN A 893 40.04 -0.63 -15.56
CA ASN A 893 39.88 0.00 -16.86
C ASN A 893 41.21 -0.17 -17.65
N PRO A 894 41.16 -0.62 -18.90
CA PRO A 894 42.36 -0.77 -19.72
C PRO A 894 43.13 0.52 -19.97
N ASP A 895 42.48 1.68 -19.81
CA ASP A 895 43.12 3.00 -19.90
C ASP A 895 43.70 3.42 -18.53
N THR A 896 45.01 3.37 -18.43
CA THR A 896 45.76 3.74 -17.20
C THR A 896 45.57 5.22 -16.83
N HIS A 897 45.34 6.12 -17.76
CA HIS A 897 45.09 7.54 -17.49
C HIS A 897 43.74 7.77 -16.83
N VAL A 898 42.69 7.12 -17.30
CA VAL A 898 41.35 7.18 -16.71
C VAL A 898 41.36 6.59 -15.31
N GLN A 899 42.02 5.45 -15.13
CA GLN A 899 42.18 4.80 -13.84
C GLN A 899 42.89 5.72 -12.83
N GLN A 900 43.94 6.40 -13.24
CA GLN A 900 44.68 7.32 -12.37
C GLN A 900 43.85 8.57 -12.05
N ALA A 901 43.11 9.11 -13.01
CA ALA A 901 42.22 10.23 -12.80
C ALA A 901 41.08 9.93 -11.78
N ILE A 902 40.44 8.75 -11.89
CA ILE A 902 39.44 8.30 -10.92
C ILE A 902 40.04 8.13 -9.54
N THR A 903 41.23 7.49 -9.43
CA THR A 903 41.91 7.27 -8.19
C THR A 903 42.25 8.60 -7.51
N ASN A 904 42.72 9.57 -8.26
CA ASN A 904 43.06 10.91 -7.77
C ASN A 904 41.78 11.63 -7.32
N ALA A 905 40.69 11.58 -8.11
CA ALA A 905 39.42 12.16 -7.75
C ALA A 905 38.87 11.58 -6.42
N LEU A 906 38.91 10.26 -6.26
CA LEU A 906 38.47 9.60 -5.02
C LEU A 906 39.37 9.87 -3.83
N GLN A 907 40.68 10.16 -4.01
CA GLN A 907 41.54 10.60 -2.91
C GLN A 907 41.10 11.95 -2.33
N HIS A 908 40.60 12.86 -3.16
CA HIS A 908 40.12 14.17 -2.71
C HIS A 908 38.64 14.16 -2.29
N LEU A 909 37.78 13.47 -3.03
CA LEU A 909 36.33 13.46 -2.84
C LEU A 909 35.87 12.38 -1.84
N GLY A 910 36.66 11.31 -1.64
CA GLY A 910 36.33 10.22 -0.72
C GLY A 910 36.09 10.64 0.73
N PRO A 911 36.94 11.50 1.32
CA PRO A 911 36.67 12.05 2.66
C PRO A 911 35.34 12.83 2.73
N LEU A 912 35.03 13.65 1.72
CA LEU A 912 33.80 14.43 1.64
C LEU A 912 32.58 13.53 1.46
N LEU A 913 32.68 12.49 0.64
CA LEU A 913 31.63 11.48 0.47
C LEU A 913 31.39 10.74 1.79
N ALA A 914 32.43 10.30 2.47
CA ALA A 914 32.32 9.62 3.77
C ALA A 914 31.64 10.53 4.80
N GLN A 915 31.98 11.82 4.84
CA GLN A 915 31.34 12.81 5.71
C GLN A 915 29.87 12.97 5.40
N ALA A 916 29.49 13.11 4.10
CA ALA A 916 28.10 13.23 3.68
C ALA A 916 27.27 11.98 4.04
N LEU A 917 27.83 10.78 3.84
CA LEU A 917 27.15 9.52 4.19
C LEU A 917 26.95 9.40 5.71
N ILE A 918 28.02 9.64 6.49
CA ILE A 918 27.97 9.55 7.96
C ILE A 918 27.04 10.62 8.55
N TYR A 919 26.99 11.82 7.99
CA TYR A 919 26.05 12.86 8.39
C TYR A 919 24.60 12.38 8.27
N ASN A 920 24.23 11.77 7.13
CA ASN A 920 22.91 11.21 6.93
C ASN A 920 22.59 10.05 7.89
N MET A 921 23.53 9.12 8.05
CA MET A 921 23.38 7.94 8.92
C MET A 921 23.41 8.31 10.41
N GLY A 922 24.03 9.42 10.75
CA GLY A 922 24.04 10.00 12.09
C GLY A 922 22.71 10.63 12.53
N GLY A 923 21.66 10.52 11.73
CA GLY A 923 20.31 10.95 12.09
C GLY A 923 19.73 12.08 11.22
N ALA A 924 20.49 12.63 10.25
CA ALA A 924 20.02 13.70 9.38
C ALA A 924 19.02 13.21 8.31
N ALA A 925 19.24 12.00 7.78
CA ALA A 925 18.35 11.39 6.79
C ALA A 925 17.02 10.89 7.38
N ALA A 926 15.97 10.76 6.54
CA ALA A 926 14.76 10.04 6.86
C ALA A 926 14.98 8.50 6.80
N ARG A 927 14.16 7.73 7.52
CA ARG A 927 14.28 6.26 7.57
C ARG A 927 14.18 5.62 6.17
N SER A 928 13.28 6.14 5.34
CA SER A 928 13.05 5.65 3.97
C SER A 928 14.24 5.87 3.02
N GLU A 929 15.13 6.78 3.33
CA GLU A 929 16.31 7.11 2.50
C GLU A 929 17.50 6.19 2.79
N LEU A 930 17.55 5.53 3.97
CA LEU A 930 18.72 4.79 4.47
C LEU A 930 19.17 3.66 3.54
N ASP A 931 18.25 2.96 2.91
CA ASP A 931 18.59 1.85 2.02
C ASP A 931 19.38 2.33 0.79
N LYS A 932 18.95 3.44 0.19
CA LYS A 932 19.64 4.06 -0.95
C LYS A 932 20.99 4.64 -0.55
N LEU A 933 21.08 5.27 0.61
CA LEU A 933 22.32 5.81 1.16
C LEU A 933 23.32 4.72 1.60
N SER A 934 22.83 3.53 1.95
CA SER A 934 23.68 2.40 2.29
C SER A 934 24.45 1.83 1.09
N ASP A 935 23.95 2.04 -0.14
CA ASP A 935 24.59 1.48 -1.33
C ASP A 935 25.95 2.13 -1.64
N PRO A 936 26.11 3.47 -1.70
CA PRO A 936 27.41 4.08 -1.85
C PRO A 936 28.37 3.77 -0.67
N LEU A 937 27.87 3.62 0.56
CA LEU A 937 28.69 3.18 1.70
C LEU A 937 29.24 1.77 1.46
N ARG A 938 28.38 0.83 1.06
CA ARG A 938 28.77 -0.56 0.78
C ARG A 938 29.85 -0.64 -0.30
N LYS A 939 29.64 0.12 -1.38
CA LYS A 939 30.61 0.19 -2.49
C LYS A 939 31.92 0.83 -2.09
N LEU A 940 31.86 1.91 -1.28
CA LEU A 940 33.05 2.58 -0.76
C LEU A 940 33.93 1.64 0.09
N VAL A 941 33.31 0.88 0.97
CA VAL A 941 34.02 -0.08 1.84
C VAL A 941 34.71 -1.21 1.05
N VAL A 942 34.10 -1.62 -0.06
CA VAL A 942 34.65 -2.69 -0.92
C VAL A 942 35.78 -2.16 -1.81
N SER A 943 35.60 -0.98 -2.40
CA SER A 943 36.49 -0.50 -3.48
C SER A 943 37.65 0.33 -2.98
N GLN A 944 37.59 0.94 -1.76
CA GLN A 944 38.56 1.90 -1.31
C GLN A 944 39.32 1.44 -0.04
N VAL A 945 40.62 1.23 -0.16
CA VAL A 945 41.48 0.83 0.98
C VAL A 945 41.44 1.83 2.13
N ARG A 946 41.28 3.14 1.83
CA ARG A 946 41.23 4.23 2.81
C ARG A 946 39.82 4.47 3.38
N ALA A 947 38.80 3.72 2.98
CA ALA A 947 37.42 3.91 3.44
C ALA A 947 37.32 3.94 4.97
N LYS A 948 38.02 3.03 5.66
CA LYS A 948 38.04 2.98 7.13
C LYS A 948 38.47 4.31 7.74
N SER A 949 39.57 4.87 7.29
CA SER A 949 40.12 6.13 7.87
C SER A 949 39.20 7.32 7.54
N TRP A 950 38.56 7.35 6.37
CA TRP A 950 37.62 8.42 6.01
C TRP A 950 36.36 8.36 6.84
N LEU A 951 35.79 7.17 7.01
CA LEU A 951 34.60 6.95 7.83
C LEU A 951 34.84 7.23 9.31
N GLU A 952 36.02 6.82 9.83
CA GLU A 952 36.44 7.12 11.20
C GLU A 952 36.55 8.63 11.43
N ALA A 953 37.23 9.35 10.53
CA ALA A 953 37.32 10.80 10.60
C ALA A 953 35.94 11.47 10.56
N ALA A 954 35.04 11.02 9.71
CA ALA A 954 33.68 11.54 9.62
C ALA A 954 32.83 11.26 10.88
N LEU A 955 32.98 10.09 11.51
CA LEU A 955 32.28 9.75 12.76
C LEU A 955 32.76 10.59 13.96
N MET A 956 34.04 11.00 13.94
CA MET A 956 34.67 11.81 15.00
C MET A 956 34.64 13.31 14.71
N ASP A 957 33.99 13.73 13.60
CA ASP A 957 33.86 15.14 13.26
C ASP A 957 33.01 15.87 14.30
N GLY A 958 33.39 17.09 14.62
CA GLY A 958 32.67 17.98 15.55
C GLY A 958 31.26 18.35 15.07
N ASN A 959 30.98 18.24 13.77
CA ASN A 959 29.67 18.48 13.15
C ASN A 959 28.81 17.21 13.02
N PHE A 960 29.16 16.11 13.70
CA PHE A 960 28.34 14.92 13.72
C PHE A 960 26.95 15.21 14.27
N PRO A 961 25.84 14.82 13.60
CA PRO A 961 24.50 15.38 13.85
C PRO A 961 23.83 14.90 15.15
N SER A 962 24.42 13.96 15.88
CA SER A 962 23.85 13.39 17.10
C SER A 962 24.84 13.36 18.26
N ASP A 963 24.40 13.79 19.42
CA ASP A 963 25.10 13.69 20.71
C ASP A 963 24.67 12.47 21.56
N LYS A 964 23.72 11.67 21.05
CA LYS A 964 23.12 10.53 21.75
C LYS A 964 23.96 9.26 21.71
N VAL A 965 24.90 9.17 20.77
CA VAL A 965 25.82 8.03 20.62
C VAL A 965 27.22 8.43 21.07
N ASP A 966 27.81 7.60 21.91
CA ASP A 966 29.16 7.84 22.40
C ASP A 966 30.24 7.39 21.39
N GLN A 967 31.52 7.70 21.71
CA GLN A 967 32.65 7.36 20.84
C GLN A 967 32.80 5.84 20.65
N LYS A 968 32.45 5.06 21.68
CA LYS A 968 32.54 3.60 21.64
C LYS A 968 31.51 3.00 20.71
N GLU A 969 30.27 3.49 20.73
CA GLU A 969 29.20 3.07 19.84
C GLU A 969 29.50 3.41 18.38
N LYS A 970 30.08 4.60 18.10
CA LYS A 970 30.57 4.99 16.77
C LYS A 970 31.60 4.02 16.24
N MET A 971 32.55 3.60 17.10
CA MET A 971 33.61 2.63 16.71
C MET A 971 33.05 1.22 16.52
N VAL A 972 32.05 0.81 17.30
CA VAL A 972 31.32 -0.47 17.09
C VAL A 972 30.62 -0.47 15.74
N PHE A 973 29.92 0.62 15.39
CA PHE A 973 29.28 0.78 14.07
C PHE A 973 30.30 0.64 12.94
N LEU A 974 31.42 1.40 13.00
CA LEU A 974 32.46 1.32 11.99
C LEU A 974 33.03 -0.11 11.85
N THR A 975 33.27 -0.78 12.97
CA THR A 975 33.78 -2.15 12.96
C THR A 975 32.79 -3.13 12.31
N LYS A 976 31.48 -3.03 12.65
CA LYS A 976 30.43 -3.86 12.04
C LYS A 976 30.39 -3.63 10.53
N VAL A 977 30.36 -2.38 10.07
CA VAL A 977 30.30 -2.02 8.64
C VAL A 977 31.53 -2.57 7.88
N MET A 978 32.73 -2.39 8.43
CA MET A 978 33.97 -2.89 7.80
C MET A 978 34.04 -4.41 7.74
N ASN A 979 33.55 -5.12 8.78
CA ASN A 979 33.54 -6.58 8.82
C ASN A 979 32.56 -7.19 7.80
N LEU A 980 31.47 -6.51 7.50
CA LEU A 980 30.47 -6.96 6.53
C LEU A 980 30.93 -6.83 5.07
N ARG A 981 32.01 -6.10 4.80
CA ARG A 981 32.64 -5.98 3.46
C ARG A 981 31.63 -5.73 2.35
N GLY A 982 30.67 -4.82 2.55
CA GLY A 982 29.65 -4.46 1.56
C GLY A 982 28.48 -5.45 1.40
N ALA A 983 28.35 -6.46 2.26
CA ALA A 983 27.20 -7.36 2.26
C ALA A 983 25.87 -6.63 2.57
N ARG A 984 24.76 -7.19 2.14
CA ARG A 984 23.40 -6.62 2.37
C ARG A 984 23.08 -6.39 3.85
N GLY A 985 23.66 -7.16 4.76
CA GLY A 985 23.55 -6.95 6.21
C GLY A 985 23.99 -5.56 6.70
N THR A 986 24.76 -4.80 5.89
CA THR A 986 25.14 -3.42 6.20
C THR A 986 23.91 -2.53 6.37
N ASN A 987 22.81 -2.76 5.62
CA ASN A 987 21.58 -1.97 5.74
C ASN A 987 20.97 -2.06 7.14
N SER A 988 20.97 -3.24 7.75
CA SER A 988 20.46 -3.44 9.12
C SER A 988 21.35 -2.71 10.14
N VAL A 989 22.67 -2.79 9.99
CA VAL A 989 23.62 -2.07 10.85
C VAL A 989 23.47 -0.55 10.74
N VAL A 990 23.24 -0.04 9.54
CA VAL A 990 22.96 1.41 9.31
C VAL A 990 21.66 1.82 9.98
N ARG A 991 20.60 1.02 9.86
CA ARG A 991 19.31 1.31 10.52
C ARG A 991 19.42 1.29 12.05
N GLU A 992 20.12 0.31 12.62
CA GLU A 992 20.38 0.24 14.07
C GLU A 992 21.13 1.48 14.55
N PHE A 993 22.17 1.88 13.84
CA PHE A 993 22.98 3.04 14.19
C PHE A 993 22.18 4.35 14.08
N TRP A 994 21.41 4.50 13.01
CA TRP A 994 20.53 5.64 12.81
C TRP A 994 19.48 5.76 13.93
N LEU A 995 18.87 4.63 14.35
CA LEU A 995 17.94 4.59 15.49
C LEU A 995 18.61 5.02 16.79
N ALA A 996 19.82 4.55 17.04
CA ALA A 996 20.60 4.97 18.23
C ALA A 996 20.87 6.48 18.20
N CYS A 997 21.21 7.05 17.03
CA CYS A 997 21.44 8.47 16.85
C CYS A 997 20.18 9.32 17.04
N ARG A 998 19.00 8.81 16.68
CA ARG A 998 17.70 9.51 16.86
C ARG A 998 17.13 9.36 18.26
N GLY A 999 17.44 8.26 18.97
CA GLY A 999 16.95 7.91 20.30
C GLY A 999 15.62 7.16 20.28
N SER A 1000 15.27 6.54 21.42
CA SER A 1000 14.17 5.59 21.55
C SER A 1000 12.75 6.12 21.28
N ASN A 1001 12.56 7.43 21.15
CA ASN A 1001 11.25 8.03 20.87
C ASN A 1001 10.73 7.77 19.44
N PHE A 1002 11.53 7.19 18.55
CA PHE A 1002 11.16 6.87 17.17
C PHE A 1002 10.81 5.39 16.93
N ALA A 1003 10.91 4.54 17.94
CA ALA A 1003 10.58 3.10 17.83
C ALA A 1003 9.07 2.83 17.61
N TYR A 1004 8.21 3.84 17.79
CA TYR A 1004 6.75 3.72 17.67
C TYR A 1004 6.14 4.34 16.39
N VAL A 1005 6.96 4.77 15.45
CA VAL A 1005 6.49 5.21 14.12
C VAL A 1005 7.01 4.23 13.08
N SER A 1006 6.41 3.05 13.06
CA SER A 1006 6.54 2.06 11.98
C SER A 1006 5.25 2.01 11.19
#